data_57902609f8a4e85aa7c7964b4e69410c
#
_entry.id   57902609f8a4e85aa7c7964b4e69410c
#
_cell.length_a   1.000
_cell.length_b   1.000
_cell.length_c   1.000
_cell.angle_alpha   90.00
_cell.angle_beta   90.00
_cell.angle_gamma   90.00
#
_symmetry.space_group_name_H-M   'P 1'
#
loop_
_entity.id
_entity.type
_entity.pdbx_description
1 polymer ?
#
loop_
_entity_poly.entity_id
_entity_poly.type
_entity_poly.pdbx_seq_one_letter_code
_entity_poly.pdbx_strand_id
1 'polypeptide(L)'
;MVITYCLHRPHDQYYFDHCADMISGVIPVPSVIPDNQEIVARHAVAQILRAVVIDGRAVRSPVRARGAAACYGEVGEWITGEIHKKKGKEAVRLEPLRPALEAALESGPVRALALDALRCLPSHIPIGELFKTACHLLSANGFSYLEREIERQEDAYDAQMKADRPEVAAVVKRMRMQFARKSIANQLSLLAVLPRYAFPVNVVELKTADSGRDLSRDLSIALSEYAPGSKLVIGGRDHAQVLTVVGIDQQDRFHEQQEQWVKFCLCCNRATISWSQQDITGSCAFCHAKGRDVQRGRCIRPAAFLADDMMPGHDAKRAKYRIGFKRRTGSSPTLYMLGNSSQVSDLPSHIRNTHLRLHQRAHFLFRSSRQYHICSCGWAGEELAKTHLSPRRGQPCERKPMPSYLSGDMVTDAIIWTIPIMDMPAAEKDPWFSVQEALARTAAVVVGIPAEEIRVIHHFLYTDGIPSIEFIFLDAAPGGAGHARRLSEKFWRVINTAFESLDQCTCLRACHRCLNAYTNQAHHEKLNRHHAILALGGLIGRKPTITVHLRREAERLADDQVVSDENVSKLLARDSGFSPSVITSIPDPVQLILIEIRAKGATWPIIGFELIDGERACIDQSEVAWPEEKVCLLPSGANTKVWTDQGWTAFSLDHASSSLITAALQRGA
;
A
#
# COMPACT_ATOMS: atom_id res chain seq x y z
N MET A 1 -35.21 15.74 -3.24
CA MET A 1 -35.00 14.61 -4.15
C MET A 1 -33.50 14.49 -4.32
N VAL A 2 -32.91 13.33 -4.00
CA VAL A 2 -31.50 13.05 -4.22
C VAL A 2 -31.40 12.14 -5.47
N ILE A 3 -30.61 12.55 -6.45
CA ILE A 3 -30.38 11.78 -7.67
C ILE A 3 -28.92 11.27 -7.62
N THR A 4 -28.75 9.95 -7.61
CA THR A 4 -27.43 9.33 -7.65
C THR A 4 -27.12 8.90 -9.08
N TYR A 5 -26.03 9.38 -9.61
CA TYR A 5 -25.53 9.00 -10.93
C TYR A 5 -24.45 7.92 -10.79
N CYS A 6 -24.64 6.81 -11.45
CA CYS A 6 -23.68 5.70 -11.46
C CYS A 6 -22.90 5.69 -12.77
N LEU A 7 -21.59 5.55 -12.68
CA LEU A 7 -20.72 5.31 -13.82
C LEU A 7 -20.72 3.81 -14.16
N HIS A 8 -20.39 3.46 -15.40
CA HIS A 8 -20.19 2.07 -15.83
C HIS A 8 -18.92 1.44 -15.22
N ARG A 9 -18.83 1.47 -13.89
CA ARG A 9 -17.75 0.79 -13.13
C ARG A 9 -18.38 -0.36 -12.35
N PRO A 10 -17.70 -1.50 -12.21
CA PRO A 10 -18.23 -2.66 -11.48
C PRO A 10 -18.76 -2.33 -10.08
N HIS A 11 -18.09 -1.40 -9.39
CA HIS A 11 -18.52 -0.89 -8.09
C HIS A 11 -19.85 -0.11 -8.18
N ASP A 12 -19.94 0.82 -9.11
CA ASP A 12 -21.08 1.71 -9.25
C ASP A 12 -22.30 0.93 -9.75
N GLN A 13 -22.09 -0.01 -10.68
CA GLN A 13 -23.13 -0.93 -11.18
C GLN A 13 -23.66 -1.82 -10.06
N TYR A 14 -22.78 -2.40 -9.25
CA TYR A 14 -23.22 -3.21 -8.12
C TYR A 14 -24.17 -2.44 -7.19
N TYR A 15 -23.83 -1.21 -6.81
CA TYR A 15 -24.67 -0.41 -5.93
C TYR A 15 -25.89 0.20 -6.63
N PHE A 16 -25.87 0.33 -7.95
CA PHE A 16 -27.04 0.67 -8.72
C PHE A 16 -28.07 -0.47 -8.67
N ASP A 17 -27.64 -1.71 -8.88
CA ASP A 17 -28.51 -2.88 -8.82
C ASP A 17 -28.92 -3.24 -7.38
N HIS A 18 -28.10 -2.87 -6.41
CA HIS A 18 -28.30 -3.14 -4.99
C HIS A 18 -28.36 -1.83 -4.18
N CYS A 19 -29.21 -0.91 -4.59
CA CYS A 19 -29.34 0.41 -3.95
C CYS A 19 -29.66 0.34 -2.44
N ALA A 20 -30.35 -0.71 -2.00
CA ALA A 20 -30.62 -0.97 -0.59
C ALA A 20 -29.32 -1.13 0.22
N ASP A 21 -28.31 -1.80 -0.31
CA ASP A 21 -27.03 -1.99 0.36
C ASP A 21 -26.29 -0.66 0.59
N MET A 22 -26.47 0.33 -0.30
CA MET A 22 -25.91 1.67 -0.16
C MET A 22 -26.68 2.50 0.88
N ILE A 23 -28.00 2.37 0.93
CA ILE A 23 -28.89 3.21 1.76
C ILE A 23 -29.04 2.65 3.18
N SER A 24 -29.15 1.32 3.30
CA SER A 24 -29.37 0.62 4.56
C SER A 24 -28.08 0.05 5.16
N GLY A 25 -26.94 0.28 4.53
CA GLY A 25 -25.64 -0.13 5.07
C GLY A 25 -25.44 0.45 6.47
N VAL A 26 -25.20 -0.41 7.43
CA VAL A 26 -24.85 0.02 8.79
C VAL A 26 -23.50 0.74 8.68
N ILE A 27 -23.53 2.06 8.75
CA ILE A 27 -22.32 2.86 8.92
C ILE A 27 -21.84 2.58 10.35
N PRO A 28 -20.72 1.86 10.54
CA PRO A 28 -20.22 1.68 11.89
C PRO A 28 -19.95 3.04 12.50
N VAL A 29 -20.53 3.30 13.65
CA VAL A 29 -20.25 4.53 14.41
C VAL A 29 -18.74 4.55 14.64
N PRO A 30 -18.03 5.63 14.29
CA PRO A 30 -16.62 5.75 14.58
C PRO A 30 -16.39 5.54 16.06
N SER A 31 -15.86 4.41 16.44
CA SER A 31 -15.58 4.10 17.84
C SER A 31 -14.13 4.47 18.13
N VAL A 32 -13.93 5.49 18.92
CA VAL A 32 -12.66 5.71 19.59
C VAL A 32 -12.67 4.78 20.81
N ILE A 33 -11.69 3.88 20.89
CA ILE A 33 -11.55 2.99 22.04
C ILE A 33 -10.63 3.71 23.04
N PRO A 34 -11.17 4.35 24.07
CA PRO A 34 -10.39 5.11 25.03
C PRO A 34 -9.46 4.22 25.89
N ASP A 35 -9.72 2.91 25.92
CA ASP A 35 -8.98 1.95 26.74
C ASP A 35 -7.81 1.27 26.02
N ASN A 36 -7.43 1.77 24.83
CA ASN A 36 -6.24 1.26 24.17
C ASN A 36 -4.99 1.71 24.94
N GLN A 37 -4.43 0.81 25.73
CA GLN A 37 -3.30 1.06 26.61
C GLN A 37 -2.08 1.66 25.88
N GLU A 38 -1.85 1.26 24.64
CA GLU A 38 -0.72 1.77 23.84
C GLU A 38 -0.95 3.21 23.39
N ILE A 39 -2.17 3.54 22.97
CA ILE A 39 -2.53 4.92 22.61
C ILE A 39 -2.43 5.79 23.86
N VAL A 40 -3.02 5.34 24.97
CA VAL A 40 -2.99 6.08 26.25
C VAL A 40 -1.55 6.26 26.73
N ALA A 41 -0.69 5.25 26.62
CA ALA A 41 0.72 5.36 27.02
C ALA A 41 1.49 6.40 26.18
N ARG A 42 1.25 6.47 24.86
CA ARG A 42 1.84 7.50 23.99
C ARG A 42 1.39 8.91 24.35
N HIS A 43 0.10 9.05 24.69
CA HIS A 43 -0.41 10.33 25.21
C HIS A 43 0.20 10.69 26.54
N ALA A 44 0.40 9.70 27.41
CA ALA A 44 1.07 9.88 28.69
C ALA A 44 2.50 10.38 28.48
N VAL A 45 3.27 9.79 27.56
CA VAL A 45 4.60 10.29 27.19
C VAL A 45 4.55 11.73 26.70
N ALA A 46 3.59 12.07 25.83
CA ALA A 46 3.45 13.44 25.34
C ALA A 46 3.15 14.44 26.47
N GLN A 47 2.28 14.09 27.40
CA GLN A 47 1.96 14.93 28.55
C GLN A 47 3.14 15.05 29.53
N ILE A 48 3.88 13.97 29.79
CA ILE A 48 5.09 13.99 30.61
C ILE A 48 6.14 14.91 29.97
N LEU A 49 6.44 14.73 28.68
CA LEU A 49 7.44 15.57 28.00
C LEU A 49 6.99 17.04 27.97
N ARG A 50 5.72 17.32 27.74
CA ARG A 50 5.19 18.67 27.80
C ARG A 50 5.38 19.28 29.18
N ALA A 51 4.94 18.58 30.23
CA ALA A 51 5.02 19.08 31.60
C ALA A 51 6.48 19.33 32.05
N VAL A 52 7.40 18.41 31.69
CA VAL A 52 8.79 18.50 32.14
C VAL A 52 9.62 19.48 31.32
N VAL A 53 9.46 19.48 29.99
CA VAL A 53 10.32 20.27 29.08
C VAL A 53 9.74 21.65 28.85
N ILE A 54 8.44 21.79 28.66
CA ILE A 54 7.82 23.07 28.33
C ILE A 54 7.37 23.80 29.58
N ASP A 55 6.52 23.19 30.40
CA ASP A 55 5.91 23.85 31.55
C ASP A 55 6.88 23.93 32.76
N GLY A 56 7.53 22.81 33.06
CA GLY A 56 8.46 22.70 34.21
C GLY A 56 9.86 23.27 33.99
N ARG A 57 10.24 23.45 32.71
CA ARG A 57 11.59 23.90 32.31
C ARG A 57 12.73 23.12 32.98
N ALA A 58 12.47 21.90 33.41
CA ALA A 58 13.43 21.05 34.13
C ALA A 58 14.58 20.59 33.23
N VAL A 59 14.28 20.41 31.93
CA VAL A 59 15.26 20.08 30.91
C VAL A 59 15.06 21.06 29.75
N ARG A 60 16.08 21.83 29.41
CA ARG A 60 15.99 22.81 28.32
C ARG A 60 16.96 22.47 27.21
N SER A 61 16.46 22.38 25.99
CA SER A 61 17.32 22.46 24.82
C SER A 61 17.94 23.85 24.72
N PRO A 62 19.27 23.94 24.59
CA PRO A 62 19.97 25.21 24.39
C PRO A 62 19.73 25.80 22.99
N VAL A 63 19.13 25.07 22.07
CA VAL A 63 18.84 25.54 20.72
C VAL A 63 17.50 26.28 20.69
N ARG A 64 17.56 27.58 20.39
CA ARG A 64 16.36 28.39 20.11
C ARG A 64 15.81 28.00 18.74
N ALA A 65 14.77 27.19 18.72
CA ALA A 65 14.11 26.77 17.51
C ALA A 65 12.72 27.41 17.35
N ARG A 66 12.29 27.64 16.11
CA ARG A 66 10.94 28.14 15.79
C ARG A 66 10.04 26.96 15.45
N GLY A 67 8.93 26.81 16.18
CA GLY A 67 7.89 25.80 15.96
C GLY A 67 7.77 24.78 17.09
N ALA A 68 6.60 24.18 17.26
CA ALA A 68 6.28 23.30 18.40
C ALA A 68 7.18 22.05 18.50
N ALA A 69 7.53 21.42 17.39
CA ALA A 69 8.44 20.27 17.40
C ALA A 69 9.89 20.62 17.74
N ALA A 70 10.28 21.86 17.54
CA ALA A 70 11.62 22.35 17.75
C ALA A 70 11.89 22.72 19.22
N CYS A 71 10.84 22.84 20.05
CA CYS A 71 10.97 23.08 21.48
C CYS A 71 11.66 21.94 22.23
N TYR A 72 11.59 20.72 21.67
CA TYR A 72 12.19 19.52 22.28
C TYR A 72 13.65 19.29 21.88
N GLY A 73 14.18 20.00 20.87
CA GLY A 73 15.57 19.90 20.44
C GLY A 73 15.86 18.74 19.46
N GLU A 74 17.15 18.46 19.30
CA GLU A 74 17.69 17.48 18.34
C GLU A 74 18.07 16.16 19.04
N VAL A 75 18.12 15.07 18.28
CA VAL A 75 18.52 13.73 18.79
C VAL A 75 19.91 13.79 19.44
N GLY A 76 20.86 14.48 18.82
CA GLY A 76 22.22 14.62 19.34
C GLY A 76 22.26 15.27 20.71
N GLU A 77 21.42 16.26 20.97
CA GLU A 77 21.33 16.91 22.30
C GLU A 77 20.89 15.93 23.40
N TRP A 78 19.95 15.06 23.07
CA TRP A 78 19.37 14.13 24.03
C TRP A 78 20.27 12.93 24.31
N ILE A 79 20.92 12.39 23.27
CA ILE A 79 21.62 11.11 23.35
C ILE A 79 23.12 11.27 23.56
N THR A 80 23.77 12.18 22.82
CA THR A 80 25.24 12.34 22.85
C THR A 80 25.69 13.69 23.44
N GLY A 81 24.77 14.61 23.69
CA GLY A 81 25.07 15.97 24.09
C GLY A 81 25.60 16.85 22.95
N GLU A 82 25.55 16.40 21.71
CA GLU A 82 26.07 17.17 20.57
C GLU A 82 25.07 18.23 20.10
N ILE A 83 25.55 19.50 20.05
CA ILE A 83 24.77 20.60 19.51
C ILE A 83 25.42 21.10 18.23
N HIS A 84 24.69 21.06 17.13
CA HIS A 84 25.16 21.57 15.85
C HIS A 84 24.77 23.03 15.65
N LYS A 85 25.72 23.95 15.70
CA LYS A 85 25.51 25.35 15.34
C LYS A 85 25.40 25.51 13.84
N LYS A 86 24.40 26.33 13.36
CA LYS A 86 24.27 26.68 11.95
C LYS A 86 25.54 27.28 11.39
N LYS A 87 25.96 26.83 10.19
CA LYS A 87 27.08 27.31 9.37
C LYS A 87 28.50 27.05 9.96
N GLY A 88 29.03 25.86 9.71
CA GLY A 88 30.50 25.62 9.68
C GLY A 88 31.25 25.70 10.99
N LYS A 89 30.59 25.85 12.12
CA LYS A 89 31.22 25.82 13.45
C LYS A 89 31.15 24.42 14.01
N GLU A 90 32.21 23.95 14.65
CA GLU A 90 32.29 22.67 15.32
C GLU A 90 31.10 22.43 16.27
N ALA A 91 30.67 21.17 16.38
CA ALA A 91 29.64 20.77 17.34
C ALA A 91 30.15 21.06 18.78
N VAL A 92 29.33 21.71 19.58
CA VAL A 92 29.61 21.86 21.00
C VAL A 92 29.05 20.63 21.70
N ARG A 93 29.87 19.98 22.53
CA ARG A 93 29.45 18.85 23.35
C ARG A 93 29.10 19.34 24.76
N LEU A 94 27.86 19.01 25.16
CA LEU A 94 27.33 19.25 26.50
C LEU A 94 26.97 17.90 27.13
N GLU A 95 26.48 17.90 28.35
CA GLU A 95 25.90 16.69 28.93
C GLU A 95 24.62 16.32 28.17
N PRO A 96 24.39 15.02 27.88
CA PRO A 96 23.15 14.54 27.26
C PRO A 96 21.92 14.89 28.12
N LEU A 97 20.83 15.27 27.49
CA LEU A 97 19.61 15.63 28.23
C LEU A 97 18.85 14.42 28.78
N ARG A 98 19.04 13.23 28.20
CA ARG A 98 18.38 12.01 28.64
C ARG A 98 18.60 11.62 30.10
N PRO A 99 19.85 11.53 30.61
CA PRO A 99 20.09 11.17 32.00
C PRO A 99 19.48 12.18 32.98
N ALA A 100 19.52 13.46 32.63
CA ALA A 100 18.91 14.51 33.43
C ALA A 100 17.39 14.38 33.51
N LEU A 101 16.73 14.02 32.40
CA LEU A 101 15.30 13.75 32.39
C LEU A 101 14.96 12.52 33.22
N GLU A 102 15.66 11.41 32.99
CA GLU A 102 15.41 10.13 33.69
C GLU A 102 15.57 10.32 35.22
N ALA A 103 16.63 10.97 35.67
CA ALA A 103 16.82 11.27 37.09
C ALA A 103 15.73 12.20 37.66
N ALA A 104 15.28 13.20 36.90
CA ALA A 104 14.21 14.10 37.31
C ALA A 104 12.84 13.41 37.42
N LEU A 105 12.61 12.33 36.68
CA LEU A 105 11.39 11.54 36.73
C LEU A 105 11.37 10.49 37.84
N GLU A 106 12.53 10.17 38.46
CA GLU A 106 12.61 9.20 39.55
C GLU A 106 11.99 9.74 40.84
N SER A 107 12.21 11.01 41.16
CA SER A 107 11.75 11.61 42.41
C SER A 107 11.62 13.13 42.32
N GLY A 108 10.96 13.71 43.33
CA GLY A 108 10.91 15.17 43.52
C GLY A 108 9.79 15.89 42.73
N PRO A 109 9.91 17.22 42.57
CA PRO A 109 8.83 18.05 42.04
C PRO A 109 8.50 17.76 40.56
N VAL A 110 9.51 17.38 39.79
CA VAL A 110 9.32 17.07 38.35
C VAL A 110 8.46 15.81 38.16
N ARG A 111 8.69 14.77 38.97
CA ARG A 111 7.85 13.59 38.99
C ARG A 111 6.42 13.92 39.42
N ALA A 112 6.23 14.76 40.41
CA ALA A 112 4.90 15.18 40.86
C ALA A 112 4.16 15.93 39.75
N LEU A 113 4.85 16.84 39.04
CA LEU A 113 4.33 17.57 37.90
C LEU A 113 3.93 16.62 36.74
N ALA A 114 4.78 15.65 36.45
CA ALA A 114 4.49 14.63 35.43
C ALA A 114 3.28 13.77 35.77
N LEU A 115 3.16 13.32 37.03
CA LEU A 115 1.99 12.55 37.52
C LEU A 115 0.71 13.38 37.47
N ASP A 116 0.77 14.66 37.82
CA ASP A 116 -0.39 15.56 37.75
C ASP A 116 -0.85 15.79 36.31
N ALA A 117 0.08 15.92 35.38
CA ALA A 117 -0.23 16.07 33.96
C ALA A 117 -0.96 14.86 33.36
N LEU A 118 -0.83 13.66 33.95
CA LEU A 118 -1.54 12.45 33.50
C LEU A 118 -3.01 12.40 33.93
N ARG A 119 -3.43 13.22 34.90
CA ARG A 119 -4.83 13.20 35.38
C ARG A 119 -5.83 13.66 34.33
N CYS A 120 -5.40 14.38 33.30
CA CYS A 120 -6.27 14.79 32.20
C CYS A 120 -6.59 13.67 31.20
N LEU A 121 -5.90 12.52 31.28
CA LEU A 121 -6.11 11.44 30.34
C LEU A 121 -7.27 10.55 30.78
N PRO A 122 -8.23 10.29 29.88
CA PRO A 122 -9.31 9.35 30.13
C PRO A 122 -8.77 7.91 30.10
N SER A 123 -8.43 7.36 31.26
CA SER A 123 -7.89 6.01 31.37
C SER A 123 -8.40 5.32 32.63
N HIS A 124 -8.74 4.04 32.50
CA HIS A 124 -9.02 3.18 33.65
C HIS A 124 -7.73 2.64 34.31
N ILE A 125 -6.56 2.90 33.71
CA ILE A 125 -5.27 2.50 34.23
C ILE A 125 -4.90 3.42 35.41
N PRO A 126 -4.46 2.89 36.56
CA PRO A 126 -3.98 3.70 37.65
C PRO A 126 -2.84 4.61 37.20
N ILE A 127 -2.88 5.90 37.60
CA ILE A 127 -1.91 6.92 37.16
C ILE A 127 -0.47 6.49 37.39
N GLY A 128 -0.19 5.83 38.51
CA GLY A 128 1.17 5.35 38.81
C GLY A 128 1.64 4.23 37.87
N GLU A 129 0.75 3.38 37.42
CA GLU A 129 1.05 2.35 36.43
C GLU A 129 1.21 2.94 35.02
N LEU A 130 0.31 3.84 34.66
CA LEU A 130 0.40 4.59 33.41
C LEU A 130 1.71 5.37 33.31
N PHE A 131 2.13 6.03 34.42
CA PHE A 131 3.40 6.73 34.50
C PHE A 131 4.59 5.80 34.27
N LYS A 132 4.61 4.61 34.93
CA LYS A 132 5.68 3.61 34.74
C LYS A 132 5.73 3.12 33.28
N THR A 133 4.57 2.82 32.71
CA THR A 133 4.46 2.38 31.31
C THR A 133 4.97 3.47 30.34
N ALA A 134 4.59 4.72 30.56
CA ALA A 134 5.03 5.84 29.74
C ALA A 134 6.55 6.09 29.86
N CYS A 135 7.11 6.05 31.07
CA CYS A 135 8.56 6.18 31.27
C CYS A 135 9.32 5.02 30.61
N HIS A 136 8.82 3.80 30.72
CA HIS A 136 9.42 2.64 30.05
C HIS A 136 9.36 2.78 28.51
N LEU A 137 8.22 3.20 27.96
CA LEU A 137 8.04 3.44 26.53
C LEU A 137 9.02 4.50 26.02
N LEU A 138 9.19 5.59 26.77
CA LEU A 138 10.11 6.68 26.42
C LEU A 138 11.58 6.23 26.50
N SER A 139 11.98 5.59 27.59
CA SER A 139 13.37 5.19 27.80
C SER A 139 13.76 3.99 26.94
N ALA A 140 13.07 2.85 27.07
CA ALA A 140 13.44 1.60 26.40
C ALA A 140 13.19 1.63 24.88
N ASN A 141 12.01 2.12 24.48
CA ASN A 141 11.60 2.09 23.07
C ASN A 141 11.96 3.37 22.31
N GLY A 142 12.10 4.49 23.03
CA GLY A 142 12.53 5.77 22.46
C GLY A 142 14.04 5.95 22.52
N PHE A 143 14.52 6.39 23.65
CA PHE A 143 15.92 6.80 23.80
C PHE A 143 16.92 5.67 23.55
N SER A 144 16.69 4.48 24.09
CA SER A 144 17.61 3.35 23.87
C SER A 144 17.63 2.85 22.42
N TYR A 145 16.56 3.06 21.66
CA TYR A 145 16.60 2.80 20.22
C TYR A 145 17.47 3.82 19.48
N LEU A 146 17.30 5.11 19.80
CA LEU A 146 18.08 6.18 19.17
C LEU A 146 19.58 6.08 19.51
N GLU A 147 19.89 5.69 20.73
CA GLU A 147 21.26 5.43 21.18
C GLU A 147 21.91 4.31 20.38
N ARG A 148 21.27 3.15 20.32
CA ARG A 148 21.75 2.01 19.52
C ARG A 148 21.90 2.34 18.04
N GLU A 149 21.06 3.21 17.50
CA GLU A 149 21.18 3.62 16.11
C GLU A 149 22.41 4.51 15.89
N ILE A 150 22.72 5.38 16.84
CA ILE A 150 23.96 6.20 16.83
C ILE A 150 25.19 5.28 16.97
N GLU A 151 25.20 4.38 17.95
CA GLU A 151 26.28 3.41 18.17
C GLU A 151 26.53 2.56 16.91
N ARG A 152 25.46 2.05 16.30
CA ARG A 152 25.55 1.29 15.05
C ARG A 152 26.23 2.08 13.93
N GLN A 153 25.97 3.38 13.84
CA GLN A 153 26.60 4.24 12.84
C GLN A 153 28.05 4.55 13.20
N GLU A 154 28.41 4.65 14.47
CA GLU A 154 29.79 4.79 14.94
C GLU A 154 30.59 3.52 14.68
N ASP A 155 30.05 2.37 15.02
CA ASP A 155 30.67 1.07 14.72
C ASP A 155 30.91 0.87 13.22
N ALA A 156 29.91 1.26 12.40
CA ALA A 156 30.02 1.21 10.95
C ALA A 156 31.13 2.15 10.43
N TYR A 157 31.25 3.36 11.00
CA TYR A 157 32.32 4.29 10.67
C TYR A 157 33.70 3.68 10.99
N ASP A 158 33.88 3.15 12.19
CA ASP A 158 35.12 2.53 12.62
C ASP A 158 35.48 1.30 11.79
N ALA A 159 34.50 0.48 11.45
CA ALA A 159 34.69 -0.67 10.59
C ALA A 159 35.17 -0.27 9.17
N GLN A 160 34.64 0.81 8.60
CA GLN A 160 35.09 1.29 7.29
C GLN A 160 36.48 1.92 7.35
N MET A 161 36.81 2.61 8.44
CA MET A 161 38.17 3.12 8.66
C MET A 161 39.20 1.99 8.81
N LYS A 162 38.88 0.96 9.57
CA LYS A 162 39.74 -0.26 9.70
C LYS A 162 39.91 -1.03 8.39
N ALA A 163 38.90 -0.96 7.53
CA ALA A 163 38.93 -1.60 6.19
C ALA A 163 39.59 -0.73 5.12
N ASP A 164 40.23 0.37 5.49
CA ASP A 164 40.89 1.35 4.61
C ASP A 164 39.95 1.89 3.50
N ARG A 165 38.73 2.25 3.90
CA ARG A 165 37.68 2.83 3.02
C ARG A 165 37.24 4.21 3.49
N PRO A 166 38.12 5.20 3.43
CA PRO A 166 37.84 6.53 4.01
C PRO A 166 36.67 7.25 3.32
N GLU A 167 36.42 6.99 2.03
CA GLU A 167 35.29 7.58 1.30
C GLU A 167 33.94 7.09 1.85
N VAL A 168 33.83 5.79 2.12
CA VAL A 168 32.62 5.20 2.71
C VAL A 168 32.46 5.66 4.16
N ALA A 169 33.55 5.69 4.92
CA ALA A 169 33.55 6.22 6.28
C ALA A 169 33.06 7.69 6.33
N ALA A 170 33.47 8.52 5.38
CA ALA A 170 32.99 9.91 5.28
C ALA A 170 31.49 9.99 5.01
N VAL A 171 30.92 9.07 4.23
CA VAL A 171 29.46 8.96 4.03
C VAL A 171 28.76 8.59 5.32
N VAL A 172 29.23 7.55 6.02
CA VAL A 172 28.64 7.12 7.30
C VAL A 172 28.70 8.25 8.34
N LYS A 173 29.84 8.94 8.45
CA LYS A 173 29.99 10.11 9.34
C LYS A 173 28.98 11.21 9.04
N ARG A 174 28.76 11.50 7.75
CA ARG A 174 27.76 12.49 7.34
C ARG A 174 26.36 12.06 7.74
N MET A 175 26.01 10.78 7.54
CA MET A 175 24.69 10.25 7.91
C MET A 175 24.46 10.30 9.43
N ARG A 176 25.48 9.97 10.23
CA ARG A 176 25.43 10.10 11.69
C ARG A 176 25.17 11.56 12.11
N MET A 177 25.90 12.51 11.51
CA MET A 177 25.68 13.93 11.79
C MET A 177 24.27 14.41 11.40
N GLN A 178 23.75 13.91 10.28
CA GLN A 178 22.38 14.20 9.84
C GLN A 178 21.34 13.61 10.78
N PHE A 179 21.55 12.38 11.24
CA PHE A 179 20.67 11.72 12.20
C PHE A 179 20.66 12.47 13.55
N ALA A 180 21.80 12.88 14.05
CA ALA A 180 21.92 13.66 15.29
C ALA A 180 21.19 15.02 15.22
N ARG A 181 21.06 15.60 14.03
CA ARG A 181 20.35 16.88 13.81
C ARG A 181 18.83 16.73 13.65
N LYS A 182 18.31 15.52 13.61
CA LYS A 182 16.86 15.31 13.50
C LYS A 182 16.15 15.74 14.78
N SER A 183 14.93 16.27 14.64
CA SER A 183 14.08 16.59 15.77
C SER A 183 13.81 15.34 16.61
N ILE A 184 14.06 15.39 17.91
CA ILE A 184 13.77 14.30 18.83
C ILE A 184 12.27 13.95 18.83
N ALA A 185 11.39 14.93 18.82
CA ALA A 185 9.95 14.73 18.80
C ALA A 185 9.51 13.97 17.54
N ASN A 186 10.07 14.31 16.36
CA ASN A 186 9.78 13.61 15.13
C ASN A 186 10.29 12.16 15.17
N GLN A 187 11.48 11.92 15.72
CA GLN A 187 12.01 10.57 15.84
C GLN A 187 11.20 9.72 16.83
N LEU A 188 10.83 10.26 17.97
CA LEU A 188 9.95 9.59 18.94
C LEU A 188 8.56 9.32 18.35
N SER A 189 8.06 10.19 17.48
CA SER A 189 6.81 9.94 16.74
C SER A 189 6.98 8.84 15.68
N LEU A 190 8.10 8.79 14.96
CA LEU A 190 8.43 7.70 14.03
C LEU A 190 8.53 6.35 14.74
N LEU A 191 9.09 6.34 15.94
CA LEU A 191 9.20 5.16 16.79
C LEU A 191 7.89 4.84 17.52
N ALA A 192 6.82 5.60 17.28
CA ALA A 192 5.55 5.45 17.97
C ALA A 192 5.65 5.51 19.51
N VAL A 193 6.54 6.32 20.00
CA VAL A 193 6.63 6.70 21.40
C VAL A 193 5.75 7.90 21.68
N LEU A 194 5.57 8.79 20.68
CA LEU A 194 4.64 9.91 20.70
C LEU A 194 3.46 9.68 19.77
N PRO A 195 2.28 10.24 20.09
CA PRO A 195 1.13 10.17 19.20
C PRO A 195 1.35 10.99 17.92
N ARG A 196 0.82 10.51 16.80
CA ARG A 196 1.11 11.04 15.45
C ARG A 196 0.09 12.01 14.87
N TYR A 197 -1.00 12.32 15.55
CA TYR A 197 -2.11 13.05 14.88
C TYR A 197 -1.79 14.46 14.39
N ALA A 198 -0.72 15.06 14.85
CA ALA A 198 -0.32 16.39 14.39
C ALA A 198 0.80 16.37 13.36
N PHE A 199 1.36 15.20 13.06
CA PHE A 199 2.54 15.09 12.20
C PHE A 199 2.38 13.90 11.23
N PRO A 200 1.97 14.13 9.98
CA PRO A 200 1.96 13.09 8.95
C PRO A 200 3.40 12.70 8.63
N VAL A 201 3.88 11.62 9.21
CA VAL A 201 5.30 11.21 9.18
C VAL A 201 5.67 10.46 7.91
N ASN A 202 4.70 9.80 7.28
CA ASN A 202 4.90 9.03 6.06
C ASN A 202 4.13 9.60 4.87
N VAL A 203 3.73 10.86 4.91
CA VAL A 203 3.01 11.50 3.81
C VAL A 203 4.00 12.13 2.87
N VAL A 204 3.85 11.81 1.60
CA VAL A 204 4.61 12.42 0.50
C VAL A 204 3.67 13.09 -0.48
N GLU A 205 4.11 14.19 -1.01
CA GLU A 205 3.35 15.03 -1.94
C GLU A 205 3.76 14.74 -3.39
N LEU A 206 2.79 14.76 -4.30
CA LEU A 206 3.08 14.95 -5.70
C LEU A 206 3.13 16.46 -5.99
N LYS A 207 4.32 16.99 -6.20
CA LYS A 207 4.54 18.39 -6.54
C LYS A 207 4.12 18.66 -7.96
N THR A 208 3.31 19.69 -8.14
CA THR A 208 2.80 20.19 -9.42
C THR A 208 3.09 21.69 -9.56
N ALA A 209 2.94 22.25 -10.74
CA ALA A 209 3.09 23.69 -10.96
C ALA A 209 2.06 24.50 -10.15
N ASP A 210 0.87 23.93 -9.95
CA ASP A 210 -0.18 24.53 -9.12
C ASP A 210 0.00 24.09 -7.65
N SER A 211 0.66 24.94 -6.86
CA SER A 211 0.91 24.69 -5.43
C SER A 211 -0.33 24.75 -4.53
N GLY A 212 -1.49 25.11 -5.06
CA GLY A 212 -2.75 25.17 -4.30
C GLY A 212 -3.46 23.82 -4.14
N ARG A 213 -2.95 22.75 -4.76
CA ARG A 213 -3.56 21.43 -4.71
C ARG A 213 -2.83 20.53 -3.72
N ASP A 214 -3.57 20.01 -2.75
CA ASP A 214 -3.06 18.98 -1.85
C ASP A 214 -3.17 17.59 -2.51
N LEU A 215 -2.05 17.10 -3.02
CA LEU A 215 -1.89 15.77 -3.61
C LEU A 215 -1.03 14.87 -2.72
N SER A 216 -1.21 14.99 -1.43
CA SER A 216 -0.50 14.20 -0.43
C SER A 216 -1.06 12.79 -0.31
N ARG A 217 -0.18 11.80 -0.15
CA ARG A 217 -0.51 10.38 0.07
C ARG A 217 0.44 9.77 1.09
N ASP A 218 -0.06 8.76 1.83
CA ASP A 218 0.85 7.89 2.58
C ASP A 218 1.89 7.28 1.64
N LEU A 219 3.15 7.22 2.08
CA LEU A 219 4.26 6.77 1.24
C LEU A 219 4.03 5.38 0.67
N SER A 220 3.44 4.46 1.42
CA SER A 220 3.17 3.10 0.96
C SER A 220 2.16 3.07 -0.21
N ILE A 221 1.21 3.98 -0.23
CA ILE A 221 0.26 4.18 -1.32
C ILE A 221 0.93 4.92 -2.48
N ALA A 222 1.68 5.96 -2.17
CA ALA A 222 2.37 6.80 -3.15
C ALA A 222 3.38 6.00 -4.00
N LEU A 223 4.04 4.99 -3.44
CA LEU A 223 4.95 4.12 -4.19
C LEU A 223 4.27 3.38 -5.35
N SER A 224 2.97 3.14 -5.26
CA SER A 224 2.19 2.54 -6.35
C SER A 224 1.47 3.57 -7.21
N GLU A 225 0.89 4.61 -6.60
CA GLU A 225 0.11 5.62 -7.33
C GLU A 225 0.98 6.64 -8.06
N TYR A 226 2.07 7.08 -7.41
CA TYR A 226 3.01 8.07 -7.93
C TYR A 226 4.30 7.44 -8.46
N ALA A 227 4.26 6.14 -8.78
CA ALA A 227 5.41 5.49 -9.41
C ALA A 227 5.83 6.23 -10.69
N PRO A 228 7.14 6.38 -10.96
CA PRO A 228 7.62 7.06 -12.17
C PRO A 228 6.99 6.51 -13.44
N GLY A 229 6.48 7.38 -14.32
CA GLY A 229 5.74 7.04 -15.53
C GLY A 229 4.23 6.88 -15.32
N SER A 230 3.71 6.87 -14.09
CA SER A 230 2.27 6.85 -13.81
C SER A 230 1.60 8.13 -14.31
N LYS A 231 0.39 7.98 -14.84
CA LYS A 231 -0.44 9.09 -15.29
C LYS A 231 -1.62 9.28 -14.35
N LEU A 232 -1.80 10.49 -13.88
CA LEU A 232 -2.84 10.87 -12.93
C LEU A 232 -3.77 11.88 -13.60
N VAL A 233 -5.06 11.70 -13.43
CA VAL A 233 -6.08 12.68 -13.87
C VAL A 233 -6.46 13.53 -12.66
N ILE A 234 -6.27 14.83 -12.76
CA ILE A 234 -6.52 15.79 -11.69
C ILE A 234 -7.50 16.85 -12.19
N GLY A 235 -8.46 17.21 -11.35
CA GLY A 235 -9.48 18.22 -11.66
C GLY A 235 -10.86 17.62 -11.92
N GLY A 236 -11.88 18.47 -11.88
CA GLY A 236 -13.28 18.11 -12.20
C GLY A 236 -13.52 17.95 -13.71
N ARG A 237 -14.77 17.61 -14.08
CA ARG A 237 -15.14 17.31 -15.49
C ARG A 237 -14.71 18.36 -16.51
N ASP A 238 -14.74 19.63 -16.14
CA ASP A 238 -14.49 20.75 -17.08
C ASP A 238 -13.00 21.16 -17.16
N HIS A 239 -12.15 20.70 -16.22
CA HIS A 239 -10.75 21.11 -16.10
C HIS A 239 -9.80 19.93 -15.81
N ALA A 240 -10.14 18.74 -16.29
CA ALA A 240 -9.30 17.57 -16.07
C ALA A 240 -7.93 17.72 -16.76
N GLN A 241 -6.86 17.60 -16.00
CA GLN A 241 -5.48 17.59 -16.47
C GLN A 241 -4.89 16.19 -16.26
N VAL A 242 -4.11 15.71 -17.23
CA VAL A 242 -3.32 14.49 -17.07
C VAL A 242 -1.91 14.90 -16.72
N LEU A 243 -1.47 14.53 -15.52
CA LEU A 243 -0.10 14.70 -15.07
C LEU A 243 0.64 13.38 -15.14
N THR A 244 1.86 13.42 -15.61
CA THR A 244 2.77 12.26 -15.61
C THR A 244 3.81 12.43 -14.52
N VAL A 245 4.05 11.40 -13.74
CA VAL A 245 5.12 11.40 -12.73
C VAL A 245 6.45 11.16 -13.45
N VAL A 246 7.32 12.17 -13.44
CA VAL A 246 8.60 12.18 -14.18
C VAL A 246 9.82 12.18 -13.28
N GLY A 247 9.60 12.26 -11.97
CA GLY A 247 10.73 12.31 -11.06
C GLY A 247 10.37 12.18 -9.59
N ILE A 248 11.42 12.20 -8.78
CA ILE A 248 11.35 12.23 -7.33
C ILE A 248 12.19 13.37 -6.77
N ASP A 249 11.73 13.95 -5.70
CA ASP A 249 12.52 14.81 -4.86
C ASP A 249 13.24 13.99 -3.80
N GLN A 250 14.55 14.07 -3.76
CA GLN A 250 15.39 13.37 -2.79
C GLN A 250 15.74 14.25 -1.59
N GLN A 251 15.41 15.56 -1.66
CA GLN A 251 15.71 16.52 -0.58
C GLN A 251 14.45 16.76 0.23
N ASP A 252 14.42 16.21 1.40
CA ASP A 252 13.44 16.58 2.42
C ASP A 252 14.08 17.56 3.41
N ARG A 253 13.30 18.55 3.85
CA ARG A 253 13.72 19.45 4.94
C ARG A 253 13.91 18.71 6.27
N PHE A 254 13.32 17.52 6.39
CA PHE A 254 13.31 16.70 7.62
C PHE A 254 14.09 15.39 7.49
N HIS A 255 14.29 14.87 6.26
CA HIS A 255 14.96 13.59 5.98
C HIS A 255 15.93 13.78 4.81
N GLU A 256 17.13 14.31 5.06
CA GLU A 256 18.13 14.40 4.02
C GLU A 256 18.57 13.02 3.54
N GLN A 257 18.55 12.84 2.22
CA GLN A 257 19.04 11.71 1.41
C GLN A 257 19.14 10.36 2.14
N GLN A 258 18.12 9.53 1.99
CA GLN A 258 18.20 8.14 2.45
C GLN A 258 18.42 7.20 1.25
N GLU A 259 19.62 7.22 0.71
CA GLU A 259 20.09 6.15 -0.16
C GLU A 259 20.65 5.03 0.71
N GLN A 260 20.08 3.84 0.57
CA GLN A 260 20.50 2.67 1.33
C GLN A 260 20.73 1.52 0.37
N TRP A 261 21.73 0.72 0.65
CA TRP A 261 21.92 -0.56 -0.01
C TRP A 261 21.25 -1.64 0.82
N VAL A 262 20.37 -2.42 0.20
CA VAL A 262 19.55 -3.39 0.91
C VAL A 262 19.70 -4.77 0.28
N LYS A 263 19.84 -5.75 1.13
CA LYS A 263 19.77 -7.18 0.81
C LYS A 263 18.40 -7.70 1.21
N PHE A 264 17.65 -8.23 0.27
CA PHE A 264 16.33 -8.80 0.44
C PHE A 264 16.39 -10.30 0.30
N CYS A 265 15.96 -11.03 1.30
CA CYS A 265 15.87 -12.48 1.25
C CYS A 265 14.45 -12.90 0.85
N LEU A 266 14.34 -13.68 -0.22
CA LEU A 266 13.07 -14.23 -0.68
C LEU A 266 12.66 -15.48 0.09
N CYS A 267 13.63 -16.16 0.73
CA CYS A 267 13.36 -17.37 1.52
C CYS A 267 12.73 -17.08 2.88
N CYS A 268 13.18 -16.04 3.58
CA CYS A 268 12.70 -15.74 4.94
C CYS A 268 12.01 -14.39 5.07
N ASN A 269 11.77 -13.72 3.95
CA ASN A 269 11.11 -12.42 3.87
C ASN A 269 11.71 -11.33 4.78
N ARG A 270 13.04 -11.35 4.95
CA ARG A 270 13.78 -10.37 5.75
C ARG A 270 14.69 -9.53 4.90
N ALA A 271 14.94 -8.32 5.34
CA ALA A 271 15.89 -7.42 4.71
C ALA A 271 16.99 -6.99 5.67
N THR A 272 18.17 -6.73 5.12
CA THR A 272 19.32 -6.17 5.83
C THR A 272 19.76 -4.90 5.12
N ILE A 273 19.85 -3.80 5.85
CA ILE A 273 20.32 -2.52 5.34
C ILE A 273 21.83 -2.43 5.51
N SER A 274 22.51 -1.91 4.52
CA SER A 274 23.94 -1.64 4.53
C SER A 274 24.28 -0.28 3.96
N TRP A 275 25.46 0.20 4.25
CA TRP A 275 25.95 1.51 3.86
C TRP A 275 26.64 1.53 2.50
N SER A 276 27.08 0.36 2.03
CA SER A 276 27.74 0.24 0.73
C SER A 276 27.26 -0.98 -0.04
N GLN A 277 27.43 -0.94 -1.36
CA GLN A 277 27.14 -2.06 -2.23
C GLN A 277 28.01 -3.30 -1.89
N GLN A 278 29.21 -3.09 -1.42
CA GLN A 278 30.14 -4.18 -1.11
C GLN A 278 29.68 -4.98 0.10
N ASP A 279 29.04 -4.32 1.07
CA ASP A 279 28.61 -4.94 2.34
C ASP A 279 27.35 -5.79 2.18
N ILE A 280 26.60 -5.64 1.07
CA ILE A 280 25.42 -6.48 0.80
C ILE A 280 25.73 -7.77 0.05
N THR A 281 27.01 -8.12 -0.10
CA THR A 281 27.45 -9.40 -0.68
C THR A 281 27.19 -10.56 0.30
N GLY A 282 27.26 -11.79 -0.19
CA GLY A 282 27.12 -12.99 0.64
C GLY A 282 25.68 -13.45 0.88
N SER A 283 25.51 -14.36 1.81
CA SER A 283 24.26 -15.01 2.15
C SER A 283 23.32 -14.11 2.97
N CYS A 284 22.07 -14.55 3.14
CA CYS A 284 21.15 -13.95 4.10
C CYS A 284 21.70 -14.11 5.52
N ALA A 285 21.62 -13.05 6.32
CA ALA A 285 22.08 -13.08 7.72
C ALA A 285 21.17 -13.91 8.64
N PHE A 286 19.94 -14.23 8.22
CA PHE A 286 18.93 -14.89 9.04
C PHE A 286 18.76 -16.38 8.70
N CYS A 287 18.63 -16.73 7.42
CA CYS A 287 18.38 -18.10 6.97
C CYS A 287 19.52 -18.67 6.10
N HIS A 288 20.60 -17.92 5.92
CA HIS A 288 21.80 -18.31 5.16
C HIS A 288 21.56 -18.62 3.67
N ALA A 289 20.38 -18.31 3.13
CA ALA A 289 20.07 -18.45 1.71
C ALA A 289 21.07 -17.68 0.83
N LYS A 290 21.34 -18.19 -0.37
CA LYS A 290 22.32 -17.67 -1.32
C LYS A 290 21.75 -17.58 -2.75
N GLY A 291 22.51 -16.98 -3.64
CA GLY A 291 22.19 -16.98 -5.07
C GLY A 291 20.93 -16.20 -5.42
N ARG A 292 20.01 -16.84 -6.16
CA ARG A 292 18.78 -16.21 -6.66
C ARG A 292 17.77 -15.83 -5.56
N ASP A 293 17.89 -16.48 -4.42
CA ASP A 293 16.99 -16.24 -3.27
C ASP A 293 17.34 -14.95 -2.50
N VAL A 294 18.42 -14.30 -2.87
CA VAL A 294 18.86 -13.05 -2.25
C VAL A 294 18.97 -11.96 -3.31
N GLN A 295 18.02 -11.06 -3.31
CA GLN A 295 18.05 -9.86 -4.14
C GLN A 295 18.80 -8.74 -3.44
N ARG A 296 19.48 -7.91 -4.22
CA ARG A 296 20.25 -6.77 -3.73
C ARG A 296 19.90 -5.55 -4.54
N GLY A 297 19.87 -4.40 -3.91
CA GLY A 297 19.61 -3.18 -4.64
C GLY A 297 19.76 -1.93 -3.80
N ARG A 298 19.90 -0.84 -4.51
CA ARG A 298 19.84 0.51 -3.94
C ARG A 298 18.40 0.86 -3.69
N CYS A 299 18.10 1.36 -2.50
CA CYS A 299 16.79 1.84 -2.08
C CYS A 299 16.85 3.35 -1.86
N ILE A 300 15.82 4.04 -2.30
CA ILE A 300 15.67 5.49 -2.11
C ILE A 300 14.30 5.76 -1.51
N ARG A 301 14.27 6.50 -0.41
CA ARG A 301 13.04 7.06 0.13
C ARG A 301 12.76 8.38 -0.57
N PRO A 302 11.65 8.50 -1.36
CA PRO A 302 11.29 9.77 -1.95
C PRO A 302 10.81 10.76 -0.86
N ALA A 303 11.25 11.99 -0.93
CA ALA A 303 10.72 13.09 -0.11
C ALA A 303 9.45 13.67 -0.71
N ALA A 304 9.36 13.67 -2.03
CA ALA A 304 8.18 14.00 -2.81
C ALA A 304 8.31 13.40 -4.22
N PHE A 305 7.21 13.34 -4.95
CA PHE A 305 7.18 13.03 -6.37
C PHE A 305 7.05 14.31 -7.19
N LEU A 306 7.50 14.28 -8.45
CA LEU A 306 7.51 15.44 -9.33
C LEU A 306 6.67 15.14 -10.58
N ALA A 307 5.71 16.01 -10.88
CA ALA A 307 4.90 15.95 -12.07
C ALA A 307 5.56 16.64 -13.25
N ASP A 308 5.15 16.27 -14.46
CA ASP A 308 5.68 16.81 -15.72
C ASP A 308 5.33 18.30 -15.93
N ASP A 309 4.24 18.79 -15.37
CA ASP A 309 3.84 20.20 -15.43
C ASP A 309 4.79 21.15 -14.69
N MET A 310 5.63 20.64 -13.79
CA MET A 310 6.69 21.42 -13.14
C MET A 310 7.84 21.80 -14.08
N MET A 311 7.96 21.14 -15.24
CA MET A 311 9.01 21.44 -16.19
C MET A 311 8.72 22.76 -16.91
N PRO A 312 9.67 23.72 -16.98
CA PRO A 312 9.50 24.96 -17.69
C PRO A 312 9.11 24.72 -19.17
N GLY A 313 8.08 25.40 -19.66
CA GLY A 313 7.60 25.29 -21.03
C GLY A 313 6.73 24.04 -21.30
N HIS A 314 6.36 23.29 -20.29
CA HIS A 314 5.43 22.18 -20.44
C HIS A 314 3.99 22.68 -20.23
N ASP A 315 3.27 22.89 -21.33
CA ASP A 315 1.84 23.12 -21.26
C ASP A 315 1.14 21.84 -20.80
N ALA A 316 0.42 21.95 -19.70
CA ALA A 316 -0.42 20.85 -19.22
C ALA A 316 -1.42 20.47 -20.32
N LYS A 317 -1.25 19.28 -20.91
CA LYS A 317 -2.17 18.78 -21.93
C LYS A 317 -3.54 18.65 -21.28
N ARG A 318 -4.51 19.46 -21.75
CA ARG A 318 -5.91 19.25 -21.40
C ARG A 318 -6.25 17.80 -21.74
N ALA A 319 -6.61 17.03 -20.74
CA ALA A 319 -7.14 15.71 -20.96
C ALA A 319 -8.44 15.88 -21.74
N LYS A 320 -8.44 15.53 -23.01
CA LYS A 320 -9.69 15.08 -23.62
C LYS A 320 -10.12 13.88 -22.80
N TYR A 321 -11.26 14.00 -22.18
CA TYR A 321 -11.81 13.03 -21.24
C TYR A 321 -11.91 11.68 -21.96
N ARG A 322 -10.90 10.85 -21.86
CA ARG A 322 -10.99 9.42 -22.12
C ARG A 322 -11.20 8.79 -20.75
N ILE A 323 -12.42 8.43 -20.47
CA ILE A 323 -12.79 7.54 -19.40
C ILE A 323 -12.07 6.22 -19.66
N GLY A 324 -11.05 5.94 -18.89
CA GLY A 324 -10.34 4.68 -18.97
C GLY A 324 -8.83 4.88 -19.15
N PHE A 325 -8.13 4.35 -18.19
CA PHE A 325 -6.70 4.16 -18.07
C PHE A 325 -5.97 5.23 -17.25
N LYS A 326 -6.12 5.12 -15.94
CA LYS A 326 -4.98 5.37 -15.06
C LYS A 326 -3.92 4.32 -15.42
N ARG A 327 -2.92 4.65 -16.22
CA ARG A 327 -1.76 3.78 -16.38
C ARG A 327 -0.96 3.86 -15.09
N ARG A 328 -1.21 2.94 -14.19
CA ARG A 328 -0.36 2.73 -13.02
C ARG A 328 0.83 1.89 -13.45
N THR A 329 2.03 2.43 -13.30
CA THR A 329 3.27 1.69 -13.54
C THR A 329 3.73 0.96 -12.28
N GLY A 330 3.25 1.40 -11.12
CA GLY A 330 3.53 0.79 -9.83
C GLY A 330 2.52 -0.30 -9.47
N SER A 331 3.01 -1.44 -9.01
CA SER A 331 2.24 -2.47 -8.30
C SER A 331 2.35 -2.27 -6.79
N SER A 332 1.55 -3.00 -6.01
CA SER A 332 1.61 -2.97 -4.55
C SER A 332 3.03 -3.16 -4.04
N PRO A 333 3.48 -2.38 -3.06
CA PRO A 333 4.81 -2.52 -2.49
C PRO A 333 5.01 -3.89 -1.86
N THR A 334 6.22 -4.45 -2.02
CA THR A 334 6.64 -5.67 -1.33
C THR A 334 7.16 -5.30 0.06
N LEU A 335 6.74 -6.07 1.06
CA LEU A 335 7.09 -5.86 2.47
C LEU A 335 8.16 -6.85 2.91
N TYR A 336 9.13 -6.38 3.69
CA TYR A 336 10.19 -7.18 4.31
C TYR A 336 10.37 -6.77 5.76
N MET A 337 10.57 -7.73 6.66
CA MET A 337 10.91 -7.42 8.04
C MET A 337 12.39 -7.04 8.16
N LEU A 338 12.67 -5.95 8.87
CA LEU A 338 14.03 -5.51 9.21
C LEU A 338 14.42 -6.04 10.60
N GLY A 339 15.44 -6.90 10.63
CA GLY A 339 15.93 -7.41 11.90
C GLY A 339 14.94 -8.29 12.65
N ASN A 340 15.06 -8.31 13.98
CA ASN A 340 14.13 -8.98 14.88
C ASN A 340 13.21 -7.93 15.51
N SER A 341 11.94 -8.28 15.71
CA SER A 341 11.00 -7.45 16.48
C SER A 341 11.41 -7.38 17.95
N SER A 342 11.04 -6.30 18.62
CA SER A 342 11.39 -6.08 20.03
C SER A 342 10.79 -7.12 20.98
N GLN A 343 9.59 -7.60 20.67
CA GLN A 343 8.91 -8.67 21.39
C GLN A 343 8.18 -9.58 20.41
N VAL A 344 8.33 -10.89 20.58
CA VAL A 344 7.61 -11.91 19.82
C VAL A 344 6.93 -12.84 20.81
N SER A 345 5.64 -13.05 20.63
CA SER A 345 4.86 -13.98 21.42
C SER A 345 4.24 -15.03 20.50
N ASP A 346 4.48 -16.30 20.78
CA ASP A 346 3.78 -17.39 20.10
C ASP A 346 2.33 -17.40 20.54
N LEU A 347 1.42 -17.55 19.57
CA LEU A 347 -0.01 -17.65 19.81
C LEU A 347 -0.49 -19.07 19.56
N PRO A 348 -1.55 -19.52 20.26
CA PRO A 348 -2.11 -20.84 20.03
C PRO A 348 -2.54 -21.02 18.58
N SER A 349 -2.03 -22.04 17.92
CA SER A 349 -2.48 -22.44 16.59
C SER A 349 -3.43 -23.64 16.69
N HIS A 350 -4.63 -23.48 16.12
CA HIS A 350 -5.61 -24.56 16.03
C HIS A 350 -5.37 -25.47 14.81
N ILE A 351 -4.42 -25.11 13.95
CA ILE A 351 -4.06 -25.87 12.77
C ILE A 351 -2.66 -26.46 12.98
N ARG A 352 -2.53 -27.77 12.75
CA ARG A 352 -1.26 -28.46 12.89
C ARG A 352 -0.21 -27.90 11.93
N ASN A 353 1.04 -27.88 12.38
CA ASN A 353 2.21 -27.45 11.62
C ASN A 353 2.16 -25.99 11.14
N THR A 354 1.31 -25.14 11.71
CA THR A 354 1.32 -23.70 11.42
C THR A 354 1.86 -22.91 12.61
N HIS A 355 2.55 -21.80 12.31
CA HIS A 355 3.10 -20.93 13.34
C HIS A 355 2.36 -19.60 13.31
N LEU A 356 1.80 -19.21 14.45
CA LEU A 356 1.11 -17.94 14.62
C LEU A 356 1.86 -17.13 15.67
N ARG A 357 2.32 -15.92 15.32
CA ARG A 357 3.14 -15.08 16.20
C ARG A 357 2.64 -13.64 16.20
N LEU A 358 2.57 -13.06 17.38
CA LEU A 358 2.38 -11.62 17.56
C LEU A 358 3.75 -10.97 17.70
N HIS A 359 4.05 -10.07 16.78
CA HIS A 359 5.24 -9.23 16.76
C HIS A 359 4.87 -7.82 17.19
N GLN A 360 5.34 -7.40 18.33
CA GLN A 360 5.13 -6.04 18.81
C GLN A 360 6.27 -5.16 18.31
N ARG A 361 5.91 -3.98 17.77
CA ARG A 361 6.84 -2.99 17.26
C ARG A 361 7.84 -3.58 16.25
N ALA A 362 7.34 -4.41 15.36
CA ALA A 362 8.13 -4.95 14.27
C ALA A 362 8.50 -3.83 13.28
N HIS A 363 9.75 -3.82 12.84
CA HIS A 363 10.23 -2.87 11.86
C HIS A 363 10.14 -3.48 10.47
N PHE A 364 9.37 -2.86 9.58
CA PHE A 364 9.16 -3.30 8.22
C PHE A 364 9.76 -2.30 7.23
N LEU A 365 10.39 -2.82 6.19
CA LEU A 365 10.76 -2.09 4.98
C LEU A 365 9.79 -2.48 3.88
N PHE A 366 9.17 -1.50 3.25
CA PHE A 366 8.39 -1.71 2.04
C PHE A 366 9.10 -1.07 0.85
N ARG A 367 9.09 -1.75 -0.29
CA ARG A 367 9.71 -1.27 -1.52
C ARG A 367 8.82 -1.45 -2.74
N SER A 368 9.07 -0.67 -3.77
CA SER A 368 8.47 -0.90 -5.08
C SER A 368 8.80 -2.30 -5.59
N SER A 369 7.87 -2.93 -6.29
CA SER A 369 8.05 -4.28 -6.86
C SER A 369 9.17 -4.35 -7.90
N ARG A 370 9.42 -3.24 -8.61
CA ARG A 370 10.48 -3.09 -9.61
C ARG A 370 11.44 -1.96 -9.27
N GLN A 371 12.59 -1.97 -9.91
CA GLN A 371 13.54 -0.86 -9.89
C GLN A 371 13.14 0.19 -10.91
N TYR A 372 13.42 1.45 -10.57
CA TYR A 372 13.33 2.60 -11.47
C TYR A 372 14.73 3.17 -11.67
N HIS A 373 14.97 3.74 -12.85
CA HIS A 373 16.21 4.45 -13.12
C HIS A 373 16.12 5.87 -12.60
N ILE A 374 16.89 6.18 -11.57
CA ILE A 374 16.80 7.46 -10.83
C ILE A 374 18.10 8.23 -10.99
N CYS A 375 17.96 9.48 -11.43
CA CYS A 375 19.07 10.41 -11.60
C CYS A 375 19.19 11.38 -10.43
N SER A 376 20.40 11.80 -10.11
CA SER A 376 20.66 12.85 -9.10
C SER A 376 20.06 14.22 -9.43
N CYS A 377 19.60 14.45 -10.67
CA CYS A 377 18.85 15.65 -11.05
C CYS A 377 17.38 15.62 -10.63
N GLY A 378 16.90 14.49 -10.07
CA GLY A 378 15.52 14.26 -9.68
C GLY A 378 14.70 13.49 -10.70
N TRP A 379 15.18 13.28 -11.94
CA TRP A 379 14.47 12.48 -12.92
C TRP A 379 14.38 11.01 -12.50
N ALA A 380 13.23 10.40 -12.77
CA ALA A 380 13.03 8.98 -12.57
C ALA A 380 12.15 8.38 -13.67
N GLY A 381 12.52 7.21 -14.17
CA GLY A 381 11.81 6.52 -15.25
C GLY A 381 11.88 4.99 -15.12
N GLU A 382 11.02 4.30 -15.87
CA GLU A 382 11.01 2.83 -15.91
C GLU A 382 12.20 2.28 -16.68
N GLU A 383 12.58 2.97 -17.76
CA GLU A 383 13.66 2.57 -18.66
C GLU A 383 14.88 3.47 -18.49
N LEU A 384 16.04 2.92 -18.84
CA LEU A 384 17.29 3.67 -18.85
C LEU A 384 17.28 4.71 -19.99
N ALA A 385 17.19 5.98 -19.65
CA ALA A 385 17.33 7.07 -20.61
C ALA A 385 18.80 7.54 -20.68
N LYS A 386 19.37 7.58 -21.87
CA LYS A 386 20.72 8.13 -22.09
C LYS A 386 20.75 9.64 -21.86
N THR A 387 19.71 10.31 -22.31
CA THR A 387 19.45 11.76 -22.10
C THR A 387 18.05 11.93 -21.54
N HIS A 388 17.89 12.81 -20.58
CA HIS A 388 16.60 13.13 -19.96
C HIS A 388 16.58 14.59 -19.53
N LEU A 389 15.39 15.15 -19.33
CA LEU A 389 15.23 16.49 -18.82
C LEU A 389 15.20 16.49 -17.29
N SER A 390 15.91 17.41 -16.66
CA SER A 390 15.82 17.61 -15.21
C SER A 390 14.41 18.14 -14.86
N PRO A 391 13.61 17.44 -14.04
CA PRO A 391 12.24 17.86 -13.73
C PRO A 391 12.15 19.26 -13.11
N ARG A 392 13.19 19.69 -12.40
CA ARG A 392 13.23 21.00 -11.73
C ARG A 392 13.71 22.14 -12.61
N ARG A 393 14.60 21.86 -13.57
CA ARG A 393 15.30 22.88 -14.35
C ARG A 393 14.86 22.93 -15.82
N GLY A 394 14.17 21.88 -16.30
CA GLY A 394 13.81 21.72 -17.71
C GLY A 394 15.00 21.56 -18.66
N GLN A 395 16.22 21.44 -18.13
CA GLN A 395 17.45 21.36 -18.94
C GLN A 395 17.85 19.89 -19.19
N PRO A 396 18.45 19.59 -20.34
CA PRO A 396 19.01 18.28 -20.61
C PRO A 396 20.05 17.88 -19.56
N CYS A 397 19.98 16.61 -19.15
CA CYS A 397 20.91 16.01 -18.19
C CYS A 397 21.53 14.75 -18.80
N GLU A 398 22.85 14.71 -18.84
CA GLU A 398 23.63 13.58 -19.37
C GLU A 398 24.11 12.62 -18.27
N ARG A 399 23.77 12.89 -17.01
CA ARG A 399 24.15 12.03 -15.90
C ARG A 399 23.47 10.68 -16.02
N LYS A 400 24.22 9.61 -15.81
CA LYS A 400 23.69 8.24 -15.89
C LYS A 400 22.75 7.97 -14.72
N PRO A 401 21.48 7.65 -14.97
CA PRO A 401 20.56 7.21 -13.94
C PRO A 401 20.97 5.86 -13.37
N MET A 402 20.72 5.64 -12.07
CA MET A 402 21.04 4.37 -11.39
C MET A 402 19.75 3.60 -11.09
N PRO A 403 19.75 2.26 -11.30
CA PRO A 403 18.63 1.42 -10.93
C PRO A 403 18.45 1.42 -9.41
N SER A 404 17.25 1.73 -8.94
CA SER A 404 16.93 1.88 -7.53
C SER A 404 15.49 1.49 -7.25
N TYR A 405 15.26 0.86 -6.10
CA TYR A 405 13.92 0.69 -5.57
C TYR A 405 13.48 1.98 -4.86
N LEU A 406 12.24 2.35 -5.04
CA LEU A 406 11.59 3.30 -4.14
C LEU A 406 11.17 2.57 -2.87
N SER A 407 11.45 3.11 -1.71
CA SER A 407 11.23 2.42 -0.44
C SER A 407 10.80 3.35 0.67
N GLY A 408 10.28 2.76 1.71
CA GLY A 408 9.99 3.39 2.99
C GLY A 408 10.00 2.34 4.08
N ASP A 409 9.97 2.79 5.30
CA ASP A 409 9.93 1.92 6.46
C ASP A 409 8.83 2.33 7.44
N MET A 410 8.39 1.39 8.23
CA MET A 410 7.42 1.60 9.30
C MET A 410 7.67 0.66 10.47
N VAL A 411 7.44 1.16 11.67
CA VAL A 411 7.37 0.33 12.87
C VAL A 411 5.90 0.16 13.20
N THR A 412 5.44 -1.08 13.38
CA THR A 412 4.05 -1.36 13.73
C THR A 412 3.91 -2.74 14.38
N ASP A 413 2.75 -3.02 14.97
CA ASP A 413 2.44 -4.34 15.48
C ASP A 413 1.88 -5.22 14.36
N ALA A 414 2.25 -6.50 14.37
CA ALA A 414 1.83 -7.43 13.35
C ALA A 414 1.57 -8.83 13.90
N ILE A 415 0.59 -9.52 13.34
CA ILE A 415 0.45 -10.96 13.47
C ILE A 415 1.02 -11.60 12.22
N ILE A 416 1.89 -12.56 12.40
CA ILE A 416 2.48 -13.35 11.32
C ILE A 416 1.99 -14.78 11.45
N TRP A 417 1.30 -15.25 10.41
CA TRP A 417 0.78 -16.60 10.33
C TRP A 417 1.47 -17.34 9.18
N THR A 418 2.34 -18.30 9.54
CA THR A 418 3.10 -19.10 8.59
C THR A 418 2.46 -20.49 8.45
N ILE A 419 2.18 -20.89 7.23
CA ILE A 419 1.45 -22.09 6.85
C ILE A 419 2.30 -22.87 5.86
N PRO A 420 2.71 -24.13 6.15
CA PRO A 420 3.31 -25.00 5.14
C PRO A 420 2.30 -25.33 4.04
N ILE A 421 2.75 -25.32 2.81
CA ILE A 421 1.97 -25.70 1.63
C ILE A 421 2.67 -26.83 0.90
N MET A 422 1.91 -27.65 0.17
CA MET A 422 2.50 -28.82 -0.52
C MET A 422 3.36 -28.39 -1.69
N ASP A 423 2.88 -27.41 -2.47
CA ASP A 423 3.57 -26.89 -3.65
C ASP A 423 3.39 -25.38 -3.76
N MET A 424 4.37 -24.70 -4.37
CA MET A 424 4.21 -23.29 -4.73
C MET A 424 3.21 -23.15 -5.87
N PRO A 425 2.11 -22.39 -5.70
CA PRO A 425 1.12 -22.24 -6.76
C PRO A 425 1.72 -21.47 -7.95
N ALA A 426 1.34 -21.85 -9.15
CA ALA A 426 1.59 -21.02 -10.31
C ALA A 426 0.84 -19.69 -10.16
N ALA A 427 1.47 -18.59 -10.59
CA ALA A 427 0.91 -17.24 -10.40
C ALA A 427 -0.51 -17.06 -10.98
N GLU A 428 -0.86 -17.82 -12.00
CA GLU A 428 -2.18 -17.80 -12.64
C GLU A 428 -3.28 -18.53 -11.83
N LYS A 429 -2.89 -19.40 -10.90
CA LYS A 429 -3.80 -20.24 -10.09
C LYS A 429 -3.67 -19.97 -8.60
N ASP A 430 -3.12 -18.81 -8.23
CA ASP A 430 -2.88 -18.45 -6.85
C ASP A 430 -4.20 -18.11 -6.12
N PRO A 431 -4.69 -18.99 -5.21
CA PRO A 431 -5.89 -18.71 -4.43
C PRO A 431 -5.64 -17.71 -3.30
N TRP A 432 -4.37 -17.52 -2.93
CA TRP A 432 -3.97 -16.88 -1.69
C TRP A 432 -4.17 -15.36 -1.70
N PHE A 433 -4.14 -14.75 -2.88
CA PHE A 433 -4.52 -13.35 -3.00
C PHE A 433 -6.00 -13.14 -2.64
N SER A 434 -6.88 -14.06 -3.08
CA SER A 434 -8.30 -14.02 -2.72
C SER A 434 -8.52 -14.34 -1.23
N VAL A 435 -7.72 -15.24 -0.66
CA VAL A 435 -7.71 -15.50 0.80
C VAL A 435 -7.27 -14.27 1.56
N GLN A 436 -6.20 -13.59 1.13
CA GLN A 436 -5.73 -12.34 1.73
C GLN A 436 -6.85 -11.29 1.81
N GLU A 437 -7.57 -11.06 0.71
CA GLU A 437 -8.64 -10.06 0.67
C GLU A 437 -9.83 -10.45 1.57
N ALA A 438 -10.18 -11.73 1.64
CA ALA A 438 -11.19 -12.23 2.56
C ALA A 438 -10.78 -12.01 4.01
N LEU A 439 -9.52 -12.32 4.34
CA LEU A 439 -8.97 -12.15 5.69
C LEU A 439 -8.89 -10.68 6.09
N ALA A 440 -8.46 -9.79 5.18
CA ALA A 440 -8.39 -8.35 5.44
C ALA A 440 -9.77 -7.78 5.79
N ARG A 441 -10.78 -8.12 4.99
CA ARG A 441 -12.15 -7.68 5.19
C ARG A 441 -12.72 -8.17 6.52
N THR A 442 -12.57 -9.45 6.80
CA THR A 442 -13.13 -10.06 8.02
C THR A 442 -12.38 -9.66 9.28
N ALA A 443 -11.08 -9.42 9.22
CA ALA A 443 -10.30 -8.89 10.32
C ALA A 443 -10.86 -7.55 10.81
N ALA A 444 -11.11 -6.62 9.88
CA ALA A 444 -11.69 -5.32 10.20
C ALA A 444 -13.08 -5.46 10.84
N VAL A 445 -13.95 -6.30 10.29
CA VAL A 445 -15.31 -6.54 10.82
C VAL A 445 -15.27 -7.17 12.21
N VAL A 446 -14.44 -8.20 12.43
CA VAL A 446 -14.37 -8.92 13.71
C VAL A 446 -13.77 -8.06 14.83
N VAL A 447 -12.82 -7.21 14.50
CA VAL A 447 -12.23 -6.25 15.46
C VAL A 447 -13.12 -5.03 15.64
N GLY A 448 -14.01 -4.71 14.68
CA GLY A 448 -14.92 -3.57 14.72
C GLY A 448 -14.22 -2.26 14.42
N ILE A 449 -13.41 -2.23 13.37
CA ILE A 449 -12.63 -1.07 12.92
C ILE A 449 -12.81 -0.85 11.42
N PRO A 450 -12.50 0.35 10.89
CA PRO A 450 -12.44 0.58 9.45
C PRO A 450 -11.48 -0.38 8.74
N ALA A 451 -11.80 -0.75 7.51
CA ALA A 451 -10.98 -1.70 6.74
C ALA A 451 -9.57 -1.21 6.45
N GLU A 452 -9.38 0.11 6.43
CA GLU A 452 -8.09 0.75 6.19
C GLU A 452 -7.11 0.65 7.38
N GLU A 453 -7.62 0.33 8.57
CA GLU A 453 -6.83 0.26 9.82
C GLU A 453 -6.04 -1.05 9.97
N ILE A 454 -6.38 -2.10 9.22
CA ILE A 454 -5.63 -3.36 9.15
C ILE A 454 -5.26 -3.65 7.70
N ARG A 455 -4.00 -3.97 7.47
CA ARG A 455 -3.52 -4.49 6.19
C ARG A 455 -3.17 -5.96 6.35
N VAL A 456 -3.58 -6.76 5.37
CA VAL A 456 -3.16 -8.15 5.26
C VAL A 456 -2.36 -8.29 3.97
N ILE A 457 -1.19 -8.90 4.09
CA ILE A 457 -0.28 -9.14 2.97
C ILE A 457 0.16 -10.59 3.06
N HIS A 458 0.31 -11.28 1.93
CA HIS A 458 0.89 -12.60 1.91
C HIS A 458 2.20 -12.65 1.15
N HIS A 459 3.05 -13.58 1.53
CA HIS A 459 4.31 -13.89 0.86
C HIS A 459 4.49 -15.40 0.78
N PHE A 460 5.12 -15.84 -0.31
CA PHE A 460 5.61 -17.20 -0.40
C PHE A 460 7.06 -17.23 0.09
N LEU A 461 7.38 -18.24 0.88
CA LEU A 461 8.70 -18.41 1.46
C LEU A 461 9.01 -19.91 1.64
N TYR A 462 10.26 -20.21 1.97
CA TYR A 462 10.66 -21.56 2.36
C TYR A 462 11.04 -21.54 3.83
N THR A 463 10.34 -22.35 4.63
CA THR A 463 10.66 -22.56 6.05
C THR A 463 11.29 -23.94 6.20
N ASP A 464 12.56 -23.97 6.58
CA ASP A 464 13.33 -25.22 6.69
C ASP A 464 13.30 -26.10 5.42
N GLY A 465 13.28 -25.44 4.25
CA GLY A 465 13.20 -26.10 2.96
C GLY A 465 11.79 -26.52 2.52
N ILE A 466 10.76 -26.26 3.33
CA ILE A 466 9.36 -26.56 3.04
C ILE A 466 8.71 -25.32 2.42
N PRO A 467 8.05 -25.43 1.25
CA PRO A 467 7.25 -24.36 0.71
C PRO A 467 6.21 -23.91 1.73
N SER A 468 6.12 -22.61 1.95
CA SER A 468 5.21 -22.04 2.95
C SER A 468 4.61 -20.76 2.45
N ILE A 469 3.43 -20.43 2.94
CA ILE A 469 2.83 -19.11 2.79
C ILE A 469 2.81 -18.42 4.14
N GLU A 470 3.09 -17.13 4.13
CA GLU A 470 3.06 -16.28 5.31
C GLU A 470 2.02 -15.18 5.09
N PHE A 471 1.04 -15.07 5.99
CA PHE A 471 0.13 -13.95 6.06
C PHE A 471 0.58 -13.01 7.17
N ILE A 472 0.76 -11.74 6.82
CA ILE A 472 1.13 -10.68 7.75
C ILE A 472 -0.08 -9.76 7.91
N PHE A 473 -0.66 -9.74 9.11
CA PHE A 473 -1.71 -8.80 9.52
C PHE A 473 -1.04 -7.68 10.29
N LEU A 474 -1.03 -6.48 9.77
CA LEU A 474 -0.36 -5.35 10.39
C LEU A 474 -1.32 -4.18 10.62
N ASP A 475 -1.11 -3.48 11.71
CA ASP A 475 -1.77 -2.21 11.96
C ASP A 475 -1.32 -1.21 10.89
N ALA A 476 -2.27 -0.59 10.21
CA ALA A 476 -1.96 0.42 9.21
C ALA A 476 -1.41 1.70 9.85
N ALA A 477 -1.79 1.96 11.08
CA ALA A 477 -1.27 3.08 11.85
C ALA A 477 0.20 2.83 12.21
N PRO A 478 1.11 3.70 11.79
CA PRO A 478 2.50 3.59 12.18
C PRO A 478 2.65 3.61 13.72
N GLY A 479 3.38 2.63 14.22
CA GLY A 479 3.55 2.38 15.64
C GLY A 479 2.48 1.48 16.27
N GLY A 480 1.53 1.02 15.46
CA GLY A 480 0.41 0.21 15.89
C GLY A 480 -0.66 1.01 16.65
N ALA A 481 -1.92 0.68 16.43
CA ALA A 481 -3.05 1.17 17.20
C ALA A 481 -3.57 0.10 18.18
N GLY A 482 -2.84 -1.02 18.33
CA GLY A 482 -3.22 -2.17 19.15
C GLY A 482 -4.23 -3.09 18.46
N HIS A 483 -4.50 -2.89 17.18
CA HIS A 483 -5.45 -3.71 16.42
C HIS A 483 -4.91 -5.13 16.21
N ALA A 484 -3.63 -5.29 15.91
CA ALA A 484 -2.99 -6.61 15.82
C ALA A 484 -3.12 -7.39 17.12
N ARG A 485 -2.94 -6.74 18.27
CA ARG A 485 -3.13 -7.38 19.59
C ARG A 485 -4.57 -7.83 19.81
N ARG A 486 -5.55 -6.97 19.53
CA ARG A 486 -6.97 -7.34 19.63
C ARG A 486 -7.36 -8.43 18.65
N LEU A 487 -6.76 -8.40 17.45
CA LEU A 487 -6.93 -9.42 16.44
C LEU A 487 -6.38 -10.79 16.93
N SER A 488 -5.25 -10.81 17.65
CA SER A 488 -4.66 -12.05 18.14
C SER A 488 -5.60 -12.83 19.06
N GLU A 489 -6.42 -12.14 19.87
CA GLU A 489 -7.42 -12.73 20.74
C GLU A 489 -8.62 -13.32 19.97
N LYS A 490 -8.89 -12.81 18.77
CA LYS A 490 -10.03 -13.17 17.93
C LYS A 490 -9.62 -13.86 16.62
N PHE A 491 -8.36 -14.23 16.48
CA PHE A 491 -7.78 -14.66 15.21
C PHE A 491 -8.57 -15.78 14.53
N TRP A 492 -8.90 -16.81 15.29
CA TRP A 492 -9.65 -17.95 14.74
C TRP A 492 -11.09 -17.61 14.37
N ARG A 493 -11.68 -16.64 15.04
CA ARG A 493 -12.97 -16.08 14.63
C ARG A 493 -12.88 -15.42 13.26
N VAL A 494 -11.79 -14.69 12.98
CA VAL A 494 -11.56 -14.08 11.66
C VAL A 494 -11.49 -15.14 10.57
N ILE A 495 -10.71 -16.20 10.79
CA ILE A 495 -10.55 -17.29 9.82
C ILE A 495 -11.91 -17.96 9.54
N ASN A 496 -12.66 -18.29 10.58
CA ASN A 496 -13.99 -18.92 10.42
C ASN A 496 -14.99 -17.97 9.73
N THR A 497 -15.02 -16.70 10.11
CA THR A 497 -15.91 -15.70 9.49
C THR A 497 -15.55 -15.47 8.02
N ALA A 498 -14.26 -15.50 7.66
CA ALA A 498 -13.82 -15.41 6.27
C ALA A 498 -14.35 -16.60 5.45
N PHE A 499 -14.22 -17.81 5.97
CA PHE A 499 -14.76 -19.01 5.34
C PHE A 499 -16.29 -18.90 5.15
N GLU A 500 -17.02 -18.55 6.21
CA GLU A 500 -18.49 -18.44 6.18
C GLU A 500 -18.97 -17.35 5.21
N SER A 501 -18.31 -16.21 5.17
CA SER A 501 -18.62 -15.13 4.23
C SER A 501 -18.44 -15.55 2.78
N LEU A 502 -17.40 -16.31 2.48
CA LEU A 502 -17.16 -16.87 1.14
C LEU A 502 -18.17 -17.97 0.78
N ASP A 503 -18.54 -18.82 1.73
CA ASP A 503 -19.45 -19.95 1.53
C ASP A 503 -20.91 -19.49 1.30
N GLN A 504 -21.33 -18.46 2.03
CA GLN A 504 -22.67 -17.88 1.90
C GLN A 504 -22.86 -17.00 0.68
N CYS A 505 -21.76 -16.56 0.05
CA CYS A 505 -21.86 -15.71 -1.12
C CYS A 505 -22.27 -16.52 -2.34
N THR A 506 -23.23 -15.99 -3.12
CA THR A 506 -23.78 -16.64 -4.31
C THR A 506 -23.19 -16.16 -5.63
N CYS A 507 -22.25 -15.21 -5.62
CA CYS A 507 -21.65 -14.68 -6.85
C CYS A 507 -20.80 -15.73 -7.57
N LEU A 508 -20.68 -15.61 -8.89
CA LEU A 508 -19.94 -16.57 -9.71
C LEU A 508 -18.45 -16.60 -9.41
N ARG A 509 -17.82 -15.45 -9.20
CA ARG A 509 -16.37 -15.38 -9.03
C ARG A 509 -15.96 -14.52 -7.84
N ALA A 510 -16.30 -13.25 -7.85
CA ALA A 510 -16.05 -12.28 -6.78
C ALA A 510 -17.04 -11.11 -6.88
N CYS A 511 -17.46 -10.56 -5.76
CA CYS A 511 -18.34 -9.40 -5.73
C CYS A 511 -18.01 -8.52 -4.51
N HIS A 512 -18.66 -7.36 -4.44
CA HIS A 512 -18.45 -6.40 -3.33
C HIS A 512 -18.94 -6.91 -1.99
N ARG A 513 -19.74 -7.98 -1.93
CA ARG A 513 -20.10 -8.65 -0.67
C ARG A 513 -18.99 -9.53 -0.13
N CYS A 514 -18.19 -10.18 -1.00
CA CYS A 514 -17.18 -11.15 -0.57
C CYS A 514 -15.74 -10.65 -0.66
N LEU A 515 -15.26 -10.27 -1.86
CA LEU A 515 -13.85 -10.02 -2.11
C LEU A 515 -13.54 -8.65 -2.71
N ASN A 516 -14.43 -8.13 -3.57
CA ASN A 516 -14.17 -6.86 -4.25
C ASN A 516 -14.24 -5.68 -3.28
N ALA A 517 -13.27 -4.80 -3.36
CA ALA A 517 -13.21 -3.55 -2.61
C ALA A 517 -12.72 -2.42 -3.53
N TYR A 518 -12.99 -1.17 -3.15
CA TYR A 518 -12.46 -0.02 -3.89
C TYR A 518 -10.93 -0.04 -3.96
N THR A 519 -10.29 -0.46 -2.90
CA THR A 519 -8.82 -0.50 -2.77
C THR A 519 -8.15 -1.56 -3.65
N ASN A 520 -8.86 -2.64 -4.01
CA ASN A 520 -8.32 -3.74 -4.82
C ASN A 520 -8.83 -3.78 -6.26
N GLN A 521 -9.47 -2.71 -6.77
CA GLN A 521 -10.06 -2.65 -8.11
C GLN A 521 -9.12 -3.08 -9.24
N ALA A 522 -7.84 -2.76 -9.14
CA ALA A 522 -6.84 -3.13 -10.14
C ALA A 522 -6.60 -4.64 -10.25
N HIS A 523 -7.16 -5.42 -9.32
CA HIS A 523 -6.94 -6.87 -9.20
C HIS A 523 -8.23 -7.68 -9.14
N HIS A 524 -9.41 -7.07 -9.41
CA HIS A 524 -10.69 -7.77 -9.38
C HIS A 524 -10.70 -9.02 -10.27
N GLU A 525 -10.00 -8.96 -11.40
CA GLU A 525 -9.83 -10.09 -12.33
C GLU A 525 -9.12 -11.31 -11.74
N LYS A 526 -8.29 -11.12 -10.70
CA LYS A 526 -7.55 -12.18 -10.02
C LYS A 526 -8.34 -12.81 -8.87
N LEU A 527 -9.40 -12.13 -8.42
CA LEU A 527 -10.17 -12.57 -7.27
C LEU A 527 -11.13 -13.69 -7.65
N ASN A 528 -11.11 -14.76 -6.85
CA ASN A 528 -12.00 -15.92 -7.04
C ASN A 528 -12.35 -16.51 -5.67
N ARG A 529 -13.64 -16.38 -5.26
CA ARG A 529 -14.11 -16.89 -3.97
C ARG A 529 -14.08 -18.42 -3.87
N HIS A 530 -14.23 -19.13 -5.00
CA HIS A 530 -14.21 -20.59 -5.01
C HIS A 530 -12.82 -21.13 -4.72
N HIS A 531 -11.78 -20.52 -5.29
CA HIS A 531 -10.39 -20.87 -4.99
C HIS A 531 -10.05 -20.52 -3.53
N ALA A 532 -10.49 -19.36 -3.05
CA ALA A 532 -10.25 -18.92 -1.69
C ALA A 532 -10.91 -19.85 -0.66
N ILE A 533 -12.16 -20.23 -0.86
CA ILE A 533 -12.89 -21.07 0.09
C ILE A 533 -12.35 -22.51 0.13
N LEU A 534 -11.92 -23.03 -1.02
CA LEU A 534 -11.28 -24.35 -1.06
C LEU A 534 -9.93 -24.34 -0.32
N ALA A 535 -9.12 -23.30 -0.52
CA ALA A 535 -7.86 -23.14 0.18
C ALA A 535 -8.05 -22.98 1.71
N LEU A 536 -8.97 -22.08 2.13
CA LEU A 536 -9.31 -21.92 3.55
C LEU A 536 -9.91 -23.19 4.14
N GLY A 537 -10.86 -23.82 3.44
CA GLY A 537 -11.51 -25.04 3.88
C GLY A 537 -10.51 -26.18 4.09
N GLY A 538 -9.55 -26.32 3.17
CA GLY A 538 -8.45 -27.28 3.30
C GLY A 538 -7.60 -27.05 4.55
N LEU A 539 -7.32 -25.77 4.86
CA LEU A 539 -6.55 -25.41 6.06
C LEU A 539 -7.29 -25.70 7.36
N ILE A 540 -8.57 -25.35 7.44
CA ILE A 540 -9.34 -25.50 8.69
C ILE A 540 -10.11 -26.82 8.80
N GLY A 541 -9.95 -27.72 7.83
CA GLY A 541 -10.62 -29.01 7.80
C GLY A 541 -12.14 -28.92 7.56
N ARG A 542 -12.64 -27.81 6.96
CA ARG A 542 -14.06 -27.61 6.63
C ARG A 542 -14.30 -27.80 5.13
N LYS A 543 -15.38 -28.49 4.81
CA LYS A 543 -15.83 -28.62 3.41
C LYS A 543 -16.81 -27.50 3.08
N PRO A 544 -16.59 -26.74 2.01
CA PRO A 544 -17.52 -25.70 1.59
C PRO A 544 -18.83 -26.32 1.05
N THR A 545 -19.94 -25.67 1.34
CA THR A 545 -21.29 -26.08 0.88
C THR A 545 -21.42 -25.90 -0.64
N ILE A 546 -20.68 -24.96 -1.18
CA ILE A 546 -20.57 -24.64 -2.62
C ILE A 546 -20.20 -25.87 -3.49
N THR A 547 -19.36 -26.77 -2.98
CA THR A 547 -18.97 -27.98 -3.72
C THR A 547 -20.18 -28.85 -4.10
N VAL A 548 -21.24 -28.78 -3.33
CA VAL A 548 -22.49 -29.52 -3.58
C VAL A 548 -23.34 -28.82 -4.66
N HIS A 549 -23.37 -27.48 -4.65
CA HIS A 549 -24.10 -26.72 -5.67
C HIS A 549 -23.39 -26.76 -7.02
N LEU A 550 -22.08 -26.59 -7.06
CA LEU A 550 -21.30 -26.68 -8.30
C LEU A 550 -21.35 -28.10 -8.91
N ARG A 551 -21.37 -29.15 -8.08
CA ARG A 551 -21.57 -30.52 -8.60
C ARG A 551 -22.95 -30.70 -9.19
N ARG A 552 -24.01 -30.25 -8.53
CA ARG A 552 -25.38 -30.32 -9.02
C ARG A 552 -25.61 -29.47 -10.29
N GLU A 553 -24.95 -28.33 -10.37
CA GLU A 553 -25.02 -27.45 -11.53
C GLU A 553 -24.15 -27.98 -12.68
N ALA A 554 -22.96 -28.51 -12.41
CA ALA A 554 -22.12 -29.19 -13.37
C ALA A 554 -22.78 -30.49 -13.88
N GLU A 555 -23.51 -31.22 -13.03
CA GLU A 555 -24.29 -32.38 -13.40
C GLU A 555 -25.53 -31.99 -14.23
N ARG A 556 -26.19 -30.85 -13.96
CA ARG A 556 -27.24 -30.28 -14.83
C ARG A 556 -26.71 -29.73 -16.15
N LEU A 557 -25.53 -29.15 -16.17
CA LEU A 557 -24.88 -28.58 -17.35
C LEU A 557 -24.20 -29.67 -18.22
N ALA A 558 -23.89 -30.84 -17.66
CA ALA A 558 -23.37 -31.98 -18.44
C ALA A 558 -24.45 -32.70 -19.26
N ASP A 559 -25.73 -32.54 -18.87
CA ASP A 559 -26.85 -33.04 -19.66
C ASP A 559 -27.25 -32.09 -20.81
N ASP A 560 -26.92 -30.78 -20.71
CA ASP A 560 -27.05 -29.82 -21.82
C ASP A 560 -25.62 -29.46 -22.26
N GLN A 561 -25.25 -29.76 -23.51
CA GLN A 561 -23.94 -29.44 -24.12
C GLN A 561 -23.61 -27.93 -24.07
N VAL A 562 -23.35 -27.38 -22.91
CA VAL A 562 -23.00 -25.98 -22.72
C VAL A 562 -21.50 -25.85 -22.41
N VAL A 563 -20.83 -25.03 -23.22
CA VAL A 563 -19.43 -24.65 -23.13
C VAL A 563 -19.18 -23.99 -21.76
N SER A 564 -18.22 -24.47 -20.96
CA SER A 564 -17.91 -23.90 -19.65
C SER A 564 -17.34 -22.47 -19.78
N ASP A 565 -17.69 -21.57 -18.86
CA ASP A 565 -17.26 -20.15 -18.85
C ASP A 565 -15.72 -19.99 -18.93
N GLU A 566 -14.97 -20.91 -18.34
CA GLU A 566 -13.50 -20.93 -18.43
C GLU A 566 -12.99 -21.17 -19.86
N ASN A 567 -13.74 -21.97 -20.65
CA ASN A 567 -13.44 -22.20 -22.07
C ASN A 567 -13.85 -21.01 -22.93
N VAL A 568 -14.89 -20.29 -22.56
CA VAL A 568 -15.39 -19.08 -23.26
C VAL A 568 -14.35 -17.97 -23.17
N SER A 569 -13.90 -17.63 -21.96
CA SER A 569 -12.89 -16.58 -21.73
C SER A 569 -11.54 -16.94 -22.35
N LYS A 570 -11.13 -18.23 -22.34
CA LYS A 570 -9.89 -18.68 -22.98
C LYS A 570 -9.94 -18.64 -24.50
N LEU A 571 -11.08 -19.00 -25.08
CA LEU A 571 -11.32 -18.92 -26.54
C LEU A 571 -11.26 -17.45 -27.00
N LEU A 572 -11.95 -16.56 -26.29
CA LEU A 572 -11.92 -15.12 -26.58
C LEU A 572 -10.51 -14.53 -26.45
N ALA A 573 -9.77 -14.87 -25.39
CA ALA A 573 -8.40 -14.38 -25.17
C ALA A 573 -7.43 -14.86 -26.25
N ARG A 574 -7.56 -16.11 -26.69
CA ARG A 574 -6.65 -16.72 -27.67
C ARG A 574 -6.85 -16.15 -29.08
N ASP A 575 -8.09 -15.94 -29.47
CA ASP A 575 -8.42 -15.56 -30.84
C ASP A 575 -8.53 -14.06 -31.08
N SER A 576 -8.83 -13.27 -30.03
CA SER A 576 -9.09 -11.82 -30.17
C SER A 576 -7.84 -10.96 -30.02
N GLY A 577 -6.81 -11.48 -29.38
CA GLY A 577 -5.66 -10.66 -28.95
C GLY A 577 -6.00 -9.66 -27.83
N PHE A 578 -7.21 -9.69 -27.28
CA PHE A 578 -7.59 -8.88 -26.13
C PHE A 578 -6.90 -9.41 -24.86
N SER A 579 -6.52 -8.48 -23.98
CA SER A 579 -6.04 -8.90 -22.67
C SER A 579 -7.18 -9.56 -21.86
N PRO A 580 -6.89 -10.51 -20.98
CA PRO A 580 -7.90 -11.11 -20.10
C PRO A 580 -8.75 -10.10 -19.34
N SER A 581 -8.18 -8.96 -18.97
CA SER A 581 -8.87 -7.86 -18.29
C SER A 581 -9.94 -7.19 -19.15
N VAL A 582 -9.73 -7.12 -20.45
CA VAL A 582 -10.70 -6.56 -21.39
C VAL A 582 -11.86 -7.54 -21.56
N ILE A 583 -11.58 -8.84 -21.63
CA ILE A 583 -12.62 -9.86 -21.81
C ILE A 583 -13.52 -9.94 -20.58
N THR A 584 -12.94 -9.86 -19.38
CA THR A 584 -13.73 -9.88 -18.12
C THR A 584 -14.56 -8.60 -17.91
N SER A 585 -14.29 -7.53 -18.64
CA SER A 585 -15.12 -6.32 -18.63
C SER A 585 -16.34 -6.40 -19.53
N ILE A 586 -16.40 -7.41 -20.41
CA ILE A 586 -17.53 -7.64 -21.32
C ILE A 586 -18.60 -8.44 -20.56
N PRO A 587 -19.88 -8.01 -20.55
CA PRO A 587 -20.96 -8.79 -19.94
C PRO A 587 -21.06 -10.22 -20.53
N ASP A 588 -21.33 -11.22 -19.69
CA ASP A 588 -21.39 -12.63 -20.11
C ASP A 588 -22.29 -12.90 -21.33
N PRO A 589 -23.50 -12.27 -21.43
CA PRO A 589 -24.34 -12.43 -22.63
C PRO A 589 -23.65 -11.92 -23.89
N VAL A 590 -22.88 -10.83 -23.79
CA VAL A 590 -22.13 -10.29 -24.94
C VAL A 590 -21.00 -11.21 -25.33
N GLN A 591 -20.28 -11.80 -24.36
CA GLN A 591 -19.20 -12.74 -24.63
C GLN A 591 -19.72 -13.96 -25.44
N LEU A 592 -20.85 -14.51 -25.07
CA LEU A 592 -21.49 -15.62 -25.79
C LEU A 592 -21.86 -15.24 -27.23
N ILE A 593 -22.48 -14.07 -27.41
CA ILE A 593 -22.81 -13.52 -28.73
C ILE A 593 -21.54 -13.36 -29.58
N LEU A 594 -20.46 -12.84 -29.02
CA LEU A 594 -19.20 -12.64 -29.75
C LEU A 594 -18.57 -13.94 -30.23
N ILE A 595 -18.61 -15.00 -29.42
CA ILE A 595 -18.12 -16.32 -29.82
C ILE A 595 -18.92 -16.86 -30.98
N GLU A 596 -20.24 -16.79 -30.92
CA GLU A 596 -21.10 -17.27 -31.97
C GLU A 596 -20.93 -16.49 -33.27
N ILE A 597 -20.77 -15.17 -33.19
CA ILE A 597 -20.53 -14.31 -34.36
C ILE A 597 -19.16 -14.62 -34.96
N ARG A 598 -18.14 -14.81 -34.13
CA ARG A 598 -16.80 -15.19 -34.58
C ARG A 598 -16.77 -16.56 -35.27
N ALA A 599 -17.48 -17.54 -34.73
CA ALA A 599 -17.63 -18.86 -35.35
C ALA A 599 -18.25 -18.78 -36.74
N LYS A 600 -19.02 -17.71 -37.04
CA LYS A 600 -19.59 -17.39 -38.34
C LYS A 600 -18.70 -16.53 -39.24
N GLY A 601 -17.45 -16.25 -38.81
CA GLY A 601 -16.43 -15.59 -39.62
C GLY A 601 -16.40 -14.06 -39.52
N ALA A 602 -17.13 -13.44 -38.60
CA ALA A 602 -17.11 -11.99 -38.42
C ALA A 602 -15.79 -11.49 -37.80
N THR A 603 -15.45 -10.24 -38.01
CA THR A 603 -14.30 -9.56 -37.43
C THR A 603 -14.50 -9.29 -35.93
N TRP A 604 -13.42 -9.06 -35.19
CA TRP A 604 -13.53 -8.66 -33.80
C TRP A 604 -13.99 -7.21 -33.67
N PRO A 605 -14.93 -6.89 -32.76
CA PRO A 605 -15.40 -5.53 -32.54
C PRO A 605 -14.44 -4.70 -31.70
N ILE A 606 -14.71 -3.41 -31.66
CA ILE A 606 -14.15 -2.50 -30.66
C ILE A 606 -15.06 -2.53 -29.43
N ILE A 607 -14.46 -2.76 -28.25
CA ILE A 607 -15.17 -2.81 -26.99
C ILE A 607 -15.31 -1.40 -26.41
N GLY A 608 -16.50 -1.04 -25.93
CA GLY A 608 -16.76 0.27 -25.33
C GLY A 608 -16.62 1.41 -26.33
N PHE A 609 -17.05 1.22 -27.58
CA PHE A 609 -16.96 2.25 -28.63
C PHE A 609 -17.85 3.44 -28.31
N GLU A 610 -17.30 4.66 -28.39
CA GLU A 610 -18.00 5.90 -28.12
C GLU A 610 -18.53 6.53 -29.42
N LEU A 611 -19.82 6.84 -29.44
CA LEU A 611 -20.42 7.65 -30.49
C LEU A 611 -20.16 9.12 -30.18
N ILE A 612 -19.52 9.81 -31.08
CA ILE A 612 -19.14 11.23 -30.93
C ILE A 612 -19.90 12.11 -31.90
N ASP A 613 -20.28 13.32 -31.48
CA ASP A 613 -20.88 14.32 -32.35
C ASP A 613 -19.86 15.11 -33.19
N GLY A 614 -20.36 16.06 -33.96
CA GLY A 614 -19.52 16.96 -34.81
C GLY A 614 -18.59 17.87 -33.98
N GLU A 615 -18.87 18.11 -32.73
CA GLU A 615 -18.05 18.85 -31.77
C GLU A 615 -17.09 17.95 -30.96
N ARG A 616 -17.07 16.66 -31.25
CA ARG A 616 -16.28 15.62 -30.58
C ARG A 616 -16.70 15.35 -29.12
N ALA A 617 -17.92 15.65 -28.75
CA ALA A 617 -18.49 15.22 -27.49
C ALA A 617 -19.03 13.78 -27.61
N CYS A 618 -18.81 12.96 -26.58
CA CYS A 618 -19.40 11.62 -26.53
C CYS A 618 -20.89 11.76 -26.29
N ILE A 619 -21.67 11.25 -27.24
CA ILE A 619 -23.14 11.26 -27.17
C ILE A 619 -23.64 10.00 -26.45
N ASP A 620 -23.03 8.85 -26.76
CA ASP A 620 -23.41 7.54 -26.20
C ASP A 620 -22.26 6.54 -26.35
N GLN A 621 -22.35 5.40 -25.65
CA GLN A 621 -21.32 4.36 -25.64
C GLN A 621 -21.96 2.98 -25.82
N SER A 622 -21.36 2.15 -26.70
CA SER A 622 -21.78 0.78 -26.91
C SER A 622 -21.00 -0.22 -26.09
N GLU A 623 -21.56 -1.40 -25.82
CA GLU A 623 -20.80 -2.55 -25.27
C GLU A 623 -19.71 -2.97 -26.26
N VAL A 624 -20.12 -3.19 -27.51
CA VAL A 624 -19.22 -3.50 -28.61
C VAL A 624 -19.72 -2.89 -29.92
N ALA A 625 -18.79 -2.53 -30.83
CA ALA A 625 -19.14 -1.98 -32.12
C ALA A 625 -18.17 -2.43 -33.23
N TRP A 626 -18.70 -2.49 -34.44
CA TRP A 626 -17.99 -2.66 -35.71
C TRP A 626 -18.10 -1.35 -36.48
N PRO A 627 -17.16 -0.43 -36.36
CA PRO A 627 -17.29 0.91 -36.91
C PRO A 627 -17.28 0.95 -38.45
N GLU A 628 -16.60 0.01 -39.09
CA GLU A 628 -16.53 -0.09 -40.55
C GLU A 628 -17.91 -0.47 -41.14
N GLU A 629 -18.59 -1.39 -40.47
CA GLU A 629 -19.92 -1.85 -40.86
C GLU A 629 -21.05 -1.04 -40.25
N LYS A 630 -20.72 -0.10 -39.34
CA LYS A 630 -21.67 0.71 -38.57
C LYS A 630 -22.70 -0.12 -37.81
N VAL A 631 -22.25 -1.19 -37.20
CA VAL A 631 -23.06 -2.07 -36.35
C VAL A 631 -22.61 -1.95 -34.91
N CYS A 632 -23.53 -1.87 -33.96
CA CYS A 632 -23.20 -1.87 -32.54
C CYS A 632 -24.19 -2.65 -31.69
N LEU A 633 -23.71 -3.11 -30.53
CA LEU A 633 -24.51 -3.75 -29.51
C LEU A 633 -24.48 -2.86 -28.25
N LEU A 634 -25.62 -2.49 -27.78
CA LEU A 634 -25.84 -1.58 -26.67
C LEU A 634 -26.26 -2.35 -25.41
N PRO A 635 -26.03 -1.76 -24.20
CA PRO A 635 -26.53 -2.33 -22.96
C PRO A 635 -28.04 -2.61 -22.99
N SER A 636 -28.50 -3.46 -22.08
CA SER A 636 -29.92 -3.74 -21.87
C SER A 636 -30.69 -2.44 -21.58
N GLY A 637 -31.85 -2.25 -22.23
CA GLY A 637 -32.68 -1.06 -22.06
C GLY A 637 -32.14 0.21 -22.73
N ALA A 638 -31.03 0.16 -23.45
CA ALA A 638 -30.46 1.34 -24.11
C ALA A 638 -31.34 1.83 -25.29
N ASN A 639 -31.36 3.14 -25.49
CA ASN A 639 -32.10 3.76 -26.59
C ASN A 639 -31.31 3.66 -27.89
N THR A 640 -31.71 2.74 -28.76
CA THR A 640 -31.07 2.52 -30.07
C THR A 640 -31.20 3.71 -31.01
N LYS A 641 -32.16 4.62 -30.78
CA LYS A 641 -32.46 5.73 -31.66
C LYS A 641 -31.30 6.70 -31.84
N VAL A 642 -30.53 6.93 -30.79
CA VAL A 642 -29.36 7.82 -30.83
C VAL A 642 -28.34 7.35 -31.86
N TRP A 643 -28.13 6.04 -31.96
CA TRP A 643 -27.21 5.42 -32.90
C TRP A 643 -27.78 5.33 -34.31
N THR A 644 -29.09 4.99 -34.42
CA THR A 644 -29.76 4.89 -35.74
C THR A 644 -29.88 6.25 -36.39
N ASP A 645 -30.09 7.33 -35.67
CA ASP A 645 -30.10 8.70 -36.18
C ASP A 645 -28.73 9.11 -36.76
N GLN A 646 -27.65 8.46 -36.36
CA GLN A 646 -26.28 8.63 -36.88
C GLN A 646 -25.89 7.58 -37.94
N GLY A 647 -26.86 6.85 -38.43
CA GLY A 647 -26.70 5.85 -39.52
C GLY A 647 -26.07 4.54 -39.08
N TRP A 648 -26.19 4.16 -37.81
CA TRP A 648 -25.73 2.89 -37.27
C TRP A 648 -26.88 1.89 -37.20
N THR A 649 -26.58 0.60 -37.36
CA THR A 649 -27.46 -0.51 -37.01
C THR A 649 -27.20 -0.91 -35.56
N ALA A 650 -28.08 -0.49 -34.66
CA ALA A 650 -27.92 -0.65 -33.24
C ALA A 650 -28.86 -1.75 -32.70
N PHE A 651 -28.32 -2.65 -31.88
CA PHE A 651 -29.06 -3.69 -31.18
C PHE A 651 -28.96 -3.49 -29.69
N SER A 652 -30.09 -3.50 -28.96
CA SER A 652 -30.07 -3.64 -27.51
C SER A 652 -29.88 -5.08 -27.14
N LEU A 653 -29.14 -5.34 -26.04
CA LEU A 653 -28.86 -6.68 -25.51
C LEU A 653 -30.13 -7.50 -25.26
N ASP A 654 -31.25 -6.84 -24.92
CA ASP A 654 -32.55 -7.49 -24.67
C ASP A 654 -33.14 -8.14 -25.91
N HIS A 655 -32.77 -7.67 -27.09
CA HIS A 655 -33.32 -8.12 -28.38
C HIS A 655 -32.23 -8.59 -29.35
N ALA A 656 -30.98 -8.62 -28.91
CA ALA A 656 -29.86 -9.02 -29.73
C ALA A 656 -29.75 -10.54 -29.83
N SER A 657 -29.47 -11.02 -31.05
CA SER A 657 -29.03 -12.40 -31.29
C SER A 657 -27.84 -12.43 -32.23
N SER A 658 -27.00 -13.44 -32.10
CA SER A 658 -25.82 -13.60 -32.96
C SER A 658 -26.19 -13.67 -34.46
N SER A 659 -27.36 -14.22 -34.80
CA SER A 659 -27.85 -14.28 -36.14
C SER A 659 -28.24 -12.92 -36.72
N LEU A 660 -28.91 -12.08 -35.94
CA LEU A 660 -29.30 -10.73 -36.34
C LEU A 660 -28.08 -9.84 -36.56
N ILE A 661 -27.11 -9.89 -35.63
CA ILE A 661 -25.88 -9.13 -35.74
C ILE A 661 -25.04 -9.60 -36.91
N THR A 662 -24.89 -10.93 -37.10
CA THR A 662 -24.16 -11.48 -38.27
C THR A 662 -24.77 -11.02 -39.57
N ALA A 663 -26.10 -11.03 -39.67
CA ALA A 663 -26.81 -10.58 -40.87
C ALA A 663 -26.66 -9.06 -41.11
N ALA A 664 -26.50 -8.27 -40.05
CA ALA A 664 -26.21 -6.83 -40.15
C ALA A 664 -24.76 -6.56 -40.62
N LEU A 665 -23.81 -7.29 -40.10
CA LEU A 665 -22.40 -7.22 -40.50
C LEU A 665 -22.18 -7.59 -41.95
N GLN A 666 -22.89 -8.62 -42.43
CA GLN A 666 -22.84 -9.03 -43.86
C GLN A 666 -23.52 -8.06 -44.83
N ARG A 667 -24.39 -7.16 -44.34
CA ARG A 667 -25.03 -6.12 -45.15
C ARG A 667 -24.25 -4.82 -45.20
N GLY A 668 -23.41 -4.58 -44.18
CA GLY A 668 -22.54 -3.42 -44.10
C GLY A 668 -21.18 -3.60 -44.76
N ALA A 669 -20.82 -4.85 -45.13
CA ALA A 669 -19.67 -5.17 -45.96
C ALA A 669 -20.11 -5.18 -47.45
#